data_e7c88b7ddca6c824f938e004c7e97bcb
#
_entry.id   e7c88b7ddca6c824f938e004c7e97bcb
#
_cell.length_a   1.000
_cell.length_b   1.000
_cell.length_c   1.000
_cell.angle_alpha   90.00
_cell.angle_beta   90.00
_cell.angle_gamma   90.00
#
_symmetry.space_group_name_H-M   'P 1'
#
loop_
_entity.id
_entity.type
_entity.pdbx_description
1 polymer ?
#
loop_
_entity_poly.entity_id
_entity_poly.type
_entity_poly.pdbx_seq_one_letter_code
_entity_poly.pdbx_strand_id
1 'polypeptide(L)'
;MNPTLKKIVSLWPHALVLIGFIVLSFVYFSPVIKGKTLPQMDNIHAEGAAHELVEYQKQTGEKAQWTDSMFGGMPAYQIKSDSSSNVFYHLTHAIQLGLPYTTVAILFLYLVGFYVLLLSLGVGRNVAIVGAVAFALGSYNIIIIAAGHITKCYAIAMMPLVIGGVLMTFGGKRILGAIFTMVALGLELAFNHVQITYYLALALALLVIFELVLAIREKKLKDFGISMAFLAGASLFAVLPSTTNLWTTYEYGAYSIRGKSELKAADGQKESSGLDKDYALSWSYGVGETPTLLIPNVVGGASAAIGTKLKTVQEADPQIAQVVAQQSAYWGGRGFTSGPVYVGAIVCFLFFIGCFFYQGKAKWWLVAATILSIFLAWGKNFPLLTDFMFYHFPLYNKFRTVEMALVIATVTIPLLAMLGLKAIYDNPEDVKYRPGKFFAALGLSAGVALVFALCPTLFYDFLDPREAAQFAELKAQNPVYGTLEQTLIDARVELTRSDAMRSVVLIMLASSALWFCSVRKINANIMVATVGVLTLFDLWAVDRRYLSTDNFVSRSESQRFTLSEADKAIKADKTPHRVMALYTNPFNEVYTSYHHHSIGGYHGAKLRRYQDLIDANLAPEWQGLVSALQRQDYAAIDAAMAASPALNMLGCRYMIYNPQQRPLVNRYAFPEAWFVSNVRSVATPDEALAAIKTDDLRSVAIVEAAADEAFTPDSTATIRQTAYAPDRLTYESVSANDAMAVFSEIFYPAGWVATIDGAEATILRADYTLRALRIPAGQHTIEFSFQPQSFRVGNIISVAASVLVVLLIIAGVVLSLREREPQVAKN
;
A
#
# COMPACT_ATOMS: atom_id res chain seq x y z
N MET A 1 25.89 -23.61 -38.64
CA MET A 1 24.69 -23.52 -37.80
C MET A 1 23.88 -22.31 -38.26
N ASN A 2 22.61 -22.52 -38.60
CA ASN A 2 21.71 -21.48 -39.08
C ASN A 2 21.71 -20.27 -38.08
N PRO A 3 21.76 -19.02 -38.58
CA PRO A 3 21.73 -17.82 -37.70
C PRO A 3 20.59 -17.82 -36.66
N THR A 4 19.43 -18.32 -37.06
CA THR A 4 18.26 -18.49 -36.14
C THR A 4 18.54 -19.51 -35.03
N LEU A 5 19.20 -20.62 -35.37
CA LEU A 5 19.58 -21.64 -34.40
C LEU A 5 20.65 -21.14 -33.42
N LYS A 6 21.61 -20.32 -33.89
CA LYS A 6 22.58 -19.63 -33.01
C LYS A 6 21.90 -18.68 -32.02
N LYS A 7 20.88 -17.95 -32.47
CA LYS A 7 20.09 -17.05 -31.58
C LYS A 7 19.30 -17.86 -30.53
N ILE A 8 18.64 -18.95 -30.93
CA ILE A 8 17.90 -19.83 -29.98
C ILE A 8 18.86 -20.44 -28.96
N VAL A 9 20.02 -20.93 -29.40
CA VAL A 9 21.05 -21.50 -28.51
C VAL A 9 21.60 -20.43 -27.54
N SER A 10 21.67 -19.17 -27.94
CA SER A 10 22.13 -18.08 -27.04
C SER A 10 21.09 -17.71 -25.97
N LEU A 11 19.81 -17.99 -26.18
CA LEU A 11 18.74 -17.73 -25.21
C LEU A 11 18.56 -18.84 -24.17
N TRP A 12 18.98 -20.08 -24.49
CA TRP A 12 18.81 -21.23 -23.63
C TRP A 12 19.36 -21.07 -22.20
N PRO A 13 20.54 -20.44 -21.98
CA PRO A 13 21.03 -20.19 -20.62
C PRO A 13 20.17 -19.25 -19.81
N HIS A 14 19.48 -18.28 -20.45
CA HIS A 14 18.54 -17.40 -19.78
C HIS A 14 17.22 -18.11 -19.43
N ALA A 15 16.74 -19.01 -20.30
CA ALA A 15 15.60 -19.85 -20.02
C ALA A 15 15.83 -20.73 -18.77
N LEU A 16 17.03 -21.32 -18.65
CA LEU A 16 17.40 -22.08 -17.43
C LEU A 16 17.40 -21.20 -16.16
N VAL A 17 17.84 -19.94 -16.27
CA VAL A 17 17.78 -19.00 -15.13
C VAL A 17 16.33 -18.74 -14.74
N LEU A 18 15.44 -18.51 -15.70
CA LEU A 18 14.01 -18.29 -15.41
C LEU A 18 13.37 -19.51 -14.75
N ILE A 19 13.67 -20.71 -15.21
CA ILE A 19 13.24 -21.96 -14.56
C ILE A 19 13.81 -22.03 -13.14
N GLY A 20 15.08 -21.69 -12.95
CA GLY A 20 15.71 -21.64 -11.62
C GLY A 20 15.00 -20.63 -10.68
N PHE A 21 14.55 -19.49 -11.20
CA PHE A 21 13.78 -18.52 -10.45
C PHE A 21 12.38 -19.02 -10.05
N ILE A 22 11.69 -19.75 -10.93
CA ILE A 22 10.44 -20.42 -10.61
C ILE A 22 10.67 -21.44 -9.49
N VAL A 23 11.70 -22.29 -9.64
CA VAL A 23 12.06 -23.30 -8.62
C VAL A 23 12.36 -22.63 -7.27
N LEU A 24 13.21 -21.59 -7.26
CA LEU A 24 13.52 -20.84 -6.03
C LEU A 24 12.28 -20.27 -5.37
N SER A 25 11.34 -19.71 -6.16
CA SER A 25 10.09 -19.16 -5.64
C SER A 25 9.20 -20.25 -5.02
N PHE A 26 9.09 -21.41 -5.64
CA PHE A 26 8.36 -22.55 -5.06
C PHE A 26 9.05 -23.15 -3.83
N VAL A 27 10.38 -23.19 -3.80
CA VAL A 27 11.13 -23.66 -2.62
C VAL A 27 10.90 -22.72 -1.43
N TYR A 28 10.90 -21.40 -1.68
CA TYR A 28 10.60 -20.43 -0.64
C TYR A 28 9.18 -20.59 -0.11
N PHE A 29 8.21 -20.68 -0.99
CA PHE A 29 6.78 -20.84 -0.70
C PHE A 29 6.32 -22.31 -0.78
N SER A 30 7.16 -23.25 -0.34
CA SER A 30 6.89 -24.69 -0.46
C SER A 30 5.55 -25.18 0.12
N PRO A 31 4.93 -24.60 1.17
CA PRO A 31 3.61 -25.02 1.62
C PRO A 31 2.50 -24.87 0.57
N VAL A 32 2.66 -23.95 -0.39
CA VAL A 32 1.70 -23.75 -1.48
C VAL A 32 1.58 -25.00 -2.37
N ILE A 33 2.68 -25.73 -2.57
CA ILE A 33 2.69 -27.01 -3.32
C ILE A 33 1.78 -28.06 -2.65
N LYS A 34 1.63 -27.98 -1.33
CA LYS A 34 0.76 -28.85 -0.51
C LYS A 34 -0.67 -28.30 -0.40
N GLY A 35 -1.04 -27.30 -1.19
CA GLY A 35 -2.37 -26.69 -1.18
C GLY A 35 -2.65 -25.77 0.02
N LYS A 36 -1.62 -25.45 0.83
CA LYS A 36 -1.76 -24.46 1.91
C LYS A 36 -1.79 -23.04 1.38
N THR A 37 -2.41 -22.13 2.11
CA THR A 37 -2.54 -20.71 1.79
C THR A 37 -1.91 -19.84 2.86
N LEU A 38 -1.42 -18.68 2.46
CA LEU A 38 -0.96 -17.64 3.38
C LEU A 38 -2.14 -16.73 3.73
N PRO A 39 -2.57 -16.65 4.99
CA PRO A 39 -3.64 -15.74 5.41
C PRO A 39 -3.11 -14.30 5.47
N GLN A 40 -3.33 -13.55 4.42
CA GLN A 40 -2.87 -12.18 4.25
C GLN A 40 -3.99 -11.21 4.61
N MET A 41 -3.80 -10.37 5.62
CA MET A 41 -4.87 -9.52 6.17
C MET A 41 -5.45 -8.56 5.14
N ASP A 42 -4.63 -7.92 4.31
CA ASP A 42 -5.14 -7.01 3.28
C ASP A 42 -5.99 -7.73 2.22
N ASN A 43 -5.67 -8.99 1.89
CA ASN A 43 -6.50 -9.78 0.98
C ASN A 43 -7.84 -10.16 1.61
N ILE A 44 -7.85 -10.46 2.92
CA ILE A 44 -9.09 -10.73 3.67
C ILE A 44 -9.96 -9.47 3.69
N HIS A 45 -9.35 -8.29 3.95
CA HIS A 45 -10.05 -7.02 3.91
C HIS A 45 -10.61 -6.71 2.51
N ALA A 46 -9.83 -6.95 1.46
CA ALA A 46 -10.27 -6.74 0.09
C ALA A 46 -11.42 -7.71 -0.30
N GLU A 47 -11.35 -8.97 0.13
CA GLU A 47 -12.42 -9.96 -0.08
C GLU A 47 -13.71 -9.55 0.62
N GLY A 48 -13.62 -9.15 1.90
CA GLY A 48 -14.77 -8.71 2.68
C GLY A 48 -15.46 -7.47 2.08
N ALA A 49 -14.66 -6.49 1.68
CA ALA A 49 -15.16 -5.26 1.07
C ALA A 49 -15.78 -5.47 -0.32
N ALA A 50 -15.27 -6.43 -1.11
CA ALA A 50 -15.71 -6.67 -2.48
C ALA A 50 -16.85 -7.70 -2.60
N HIS A 51 -17.27 -8.33 -1.52
CA HIS A 51 -18.18 -9.48 -1.58
C HIS A 51 -19.51 -9.17 -2.26
N GLU A 52 -20.16 -8.07 -1.89
CA GLU A 52 -21.42 -7.62 -2.53
C GLU A 52 -21.27 -7.47 -4.04
N LEU A 53 -20.21 -6.80 -4.50
CA LEU A 53 -19.94 -6.58 -5.92
C LEU A 53 -19.70 -7.89 -6.67
N VAL A 54 -19.02 -8.85 -6.03
CA VAL A 54 -18.75 -10.17 -6.62
C VAL A 54 -20.04 -10.98 -6.75
N GLU A 55 -20.86 -10.99 -5.71
CA GLU A 55 -22.13 -11.71 -5.74
C GLU A 55 -23.12 -11.08 -6.71
N TYR A 56 -23.24 -9.75 -6.74
CA TYR A 56 -24.05 -9.04 -7.73
C TYR A 56 -23.63 -9.40 -9.16
N GLN A 57 -22.33 -9.34 -9.44
CA GLN A 57 -21.81 -9.71 -10.78
C GLN A 57 -22.07 -11.18 -11.13
N LYS A 58 -22.01 -12.12 -10.17
CA LYS A 58 -22.32 -13.54 -10.41
C LYS A 58 -23.79 -13.75 -10.74
N GLN A 59 -24.69 -13.01 -10.08
CA GLN A 59 -26.13 -13.16 -10.23
C GLN A 59 -26.65 -12.51 -11.50
N THR A 60 -26.14 -11.32 -11.85
CA THR A 60 -26.66 -10.49 -12.94
C THR A 60 -25.81 -10.48 -14.20
N GLY A 61 -24.51 -10.78 -14.08
CA GLY A 61 -23.51 -10.55 -15.14
C GLY A 61 -23.04 -9.11 -15.23
N GLU A 62 -23.64 -8.15 -14.52
CA GLU A 62 -23.33 -6.74 -14.53
C GLU A 62 -22.27 -6.37 -13.47
N LYS A 63 -21.52 -5.29 -13.69
CA LYS A 63 -20.53 -4.74 -12.77
C LYS A 63 -21.03 -3.42 -12.21
N ALA A 64 -21.45 -3.41 -10.96
CA ALA A 64 -21.85 -2.20 -10.28
C ALA A 64 -20.64 -1.27 -10.01
N GLN A 65 -20.89 0.04 -10.07
CA GLN A 65 -19.88 1.09 -9.82
C GLN A 65 -19.98 1.69 -8.42
N TRP A 66 -20.94 1.27 -7.62
CA TRP A 66 -21.19 1.65 -6.24
C TRP A 66 -21.39 0.40 -5.38
N THR A 67 -21.14 0.49 -4.07
CA THR A 67 -21.44 -0.55 -3.08
C THR A 67 -21.95 0.08 -1.80
N ASP A 68 -22.91 -0.55 -1.14
CA ASP A 68 -23.45 -0.18 0.16
C ASP A 68 -22.94 -1.11 1.29
N SER A 69 -22.02 -2.02 0.94
CA SER A 69 -21.50 -3.01 1.91
C SER A 69 -20.77 -2.36 3.09
N MET A 70 -20.21 -1.15 2.95
CA MET A 70 -19.51 -0.47 4.05
C MET A 70 -19.70 1.05 4.00
N PHE A 71 -19.60 1.68 5.19
CA PHE A 71 -19.73 3.12 5.40
C PHE A 71 -21.02 3.71 4.86
N GLY A 72 -22.09 2.91 4.81
CA GLY A 72 -23.38 3.30 4.24
C GLY A 72 -23.37 3.60 2.75
N GLY A 73 -22.24 3.38 2.07
CA GLY A 73 -22.07 3.49 0.63
C GLY A 73 -20.82 4.21 0.18
N MET A 74 -20.15 3.68 -0.87
CA MET A 74 -19.01 4.31 -1.53
C MET A 74 -18.79 3.81 -2.96
N PRO A 75 -18.05 4.56 -3.82
CA PRO A 75 -17.72 4.11 -5.16
C PRO A 75 -16.98 2.78 -5.20
N ALA A 76 -17.51 1.81 -5.97
CA ALA A 76 -16.96 0.46 -6.10
C ALA A 76 -15.58 0.41 -6.76
N TYR A 77 -15.26 1.36 -7.64
CA TYR A 77 -13.97 1.40 -8.32
C TYR A 77 -12.77 1.67 -7.39
N GLN A 78 -13.03 2.06 -6.14
CA GLN A 78 -11.98 2.13 -5.09
C GLN A 78 -11.75 0.79 -4.38
N ILE A 79 -12.65 -0.17 -4.56
CA ILE A 79 -12.61 -1.50 -3.93
C ILE A 79 -12.26 -2.57 -4.97
N LYS A 80 -13.02 -2.61 -6.05
CA LYS A 80 -12.86 -3.55 -7.17
C LYS A 80 -12.96 -2.78 -8.48
N SER A 81 -11.83 -2.21 -8.92
CA SER A 81 -11.78 -1.46 -10.16
C SER A 81 -11.99 -2.38 -11.38
N ASP A 82 -12.78 -1.92 -12.34
CA ASP A 82 -12.88 -2.57 -13.66
C ASP A 82 -11.83 -2.00 -14.61
N SER A 83 -10.79 -2.77 -14.85
CA SER A 83 -9.68 -2.43 -15.74
C SER A 83 -9.71 -3.22 -17.05
N SER A 84 -10.84 -3.82 -17.41
CA SER A 84 -10.95 -4.68 -18.60
C SER A 84 -10.69 -3.97 -19.94
N SER A 85 -10.80 -2.64 -19.99
CA SER A 85 -10.46 -1.80 -21.14
C SER A 85 -8.95 -1.56 -21.31
N ASN A 86 -8.13 -1.85 -20.29
CA ASN A 86 -6.69 -1.60 -20.26
C ASN A 86 -5.91 -2.83 -20.75
N VAL A 87 -5.19 -2.70 -21.87
CA VAL A 87 -4.37 -3.79 -22.42
C VAL A 87 -3.30 -4.29 -21.45
N PHE A 88 -2.73 -3.40 -20.65
CA PHE A 88 -1.72 -3.77 -19.66
C PHE A 88 -2.31 -4.62 -18.52
N TYR A 89 -3.58 -4.40 -18.15
CA TYR A 89 -4.27 -5.27 -17.19
C TYR A 89 -4.31 -6.72 -17.66
N HIS A 90 -4.58 -6.98 -18.93
CA HIS A 90 -4.54 -8.34 -19.48
C HIS A 90 -3.11 -8.90 -19.51
N LEU A 91 -2.12 -8.06 -19.79
CA LEU A 91 -0.71 -8.45 -19.75
C LEU A 91 -0.22 -8.76 -18.33
N THR A 92 -0.77 -8.11 -17.27
CA THR A 92 -0.42 -8.47 -15.88
C THR A 92 -0.71 -9.93 -15.58
N HIS A 93 -1.83 -10.47 -16.06
CA HIS A 93 -2.18 -11.87 -15.88
C HIS A 93 -1.25 -12.81 -16.68
N ALA A 94 -0.89 -12.39 -17.90
CA ALA A 94 0.00 -13.19 -18.75
C ALA A 94 1.41 -13.34 -18.13
N ILE A 95 1.99 -12.26 -17.57
CA ILE A 95 3.33 -12.31 -16.97
C ILE A 95 3.41 -13.11 -15.67
N GLN A 96 2.27 -13.33 -15.00
CA GLN A 96 2.17 -14.18 -13.82
C GLN A 96 2.27 -15.69 -14.15
N LEU A 97 2.15 -16.08 -15.42
CA LEU A 97 2.32 -17.46 -15.92
C LEU A 97 1.43 -18.51 -15.24
N GLY A 98 0.29 -18.11 -14.68
CA GLY A 98 -0.59 -19.00 -13.91
C GLY A 98 0.00 -19.45 -12.56
N LEU A 99 1.10 -18.85 -12.10
CA LEU A 99 1.69 -19.10 -10.79
C LEU A 99 0.78 -18.56 -9.67
N PRO A 100 0.86 -19.09 -8.44
CA PRO A 100 0.15 -18.54 -7.28
C PRO A 100 0.40 -17.04 -7.10
N TYR A 101 -0.61 -16.22 -7.42
CA TYR A 101 -0.47 -14.78 -7.65
C TYR A 101 -0.13 -13.98 -6.38
N THR A 102 -0.50 -14.47 -5.19
CA THR A 102 -0.24 -13.77 -3.92
C THR A 102 1.15 -14.05 -3.32
N THR A 103 1.91 -14.97 -3.90
CA THR A 103 3.19 -15.45 -3.34
C THR A 103 4.23 -15.74 -4.43
N VAL A 104 4.16 -16.90 -5.07
CA VAL A 104 5.16 -17.43 -6.02
C VAL A 104 5.37 -16.49 -7.21
N ALA A 105 4.27 -15.98 -7.79
CA ALA A 105 4.35 -15.09 -8.95
C ALA A 105 5.05 -13.76 -8.62
N ILE A 106 4.83 -13.22 -7.42
CA ILE A 106 5.46 -11.97 -6.97
C ILE A 106 6.97 -12.16 -6.85
N LEU A 107 7.42 -13.19 -6.13
CA LEU A 107 8.85 -13.44 -5.95
C LEU A 107 9.53 -13.73 -7.28
N PHE A 108 8.88 -14.50 -8.14
CA PHE A 108 9.37 -14.73 -9.49
C PHE A 108 9.55 -13.42 -10.28
N LEU A 109 8.58 -12.52 -10.25
CA LEU A 109 8.67 -11.24 -10.96
C LEU A 109 9.69 -10.27 -10.35
N TYR A 110 9.91 -10.29 -9.02
CA TYR A 110 11.03 -9.58 -8.41
C TYR A 110 12.38 -10.06 -8.99
N LEU A 111 12.58 -11.36 -9.03
CA LEU A 111 13.79 -11.98 -9.59
C LEU A 111 13.98 -11.61 -11.05
N VAL A 112 12.94 -11.76 -11.87
CA VAL A 112 12.98 -11.47 -13.30
C VAL A 112 13.19 -9.99 -13.57
N GLY A 113 12.46 -9.11 -12.89
CA GLY A 113 12.53 -7.66 -13.09
C GLY A 113 13.95 -7.13 -12.89
N PHE A 114 14.58 -7.52 -11.78
CA PHE A 114 15.94 -7.05 -11.48
C PHE A 114 17.02 -7.74 -12.35
N TYR A 115 16.83 -9.01 -12.69
CA TYR A 115 17.68 -9.73 -13.64
C TYR A 115 17.71 -9.05 -15.01
N VAL A 116 16.54 -8.70 -15.53
CA VAL A 116 16.41 -8.00 -16.83
C VAL A 116 17.01 -6.59 -16.77
N LEU A 117 16.81 -5.84 -15.68
CA LEU A 117 17.49 -4.56 -15.47
C LEU A 117 19.02 -4.70 -15.62
N LEU A 118 19.62 -5.63 -14.90
CA LEU A 118 21.08 -5.82 -14.93
C LEU A 118 21.59 -6.24 -16.31
N LEU A 119 20.85 -7.14 -17.00
CA LEU A 119 21.20 -7.51 -18.39
C LEU A 119 21.10 -6.30 -19.34
N SER A 120 20.11 -5.42 -19.16
CA SER A 120 19.95 -4.22 -20.00
C SER A 120 21.13 -3.25 -19.86
N LEU A 121 21.80 -3.27 -18.70
CA LEU A 121 23.01 -2.50 -18.39
C LEU A 121 24.32 -3.22 -18.77
N GLY A 122 24.23 -4.36 -19.46
CA GLY A 122 25.40 -5.14 -19.87
C GLY A 122 26.12 -5.86 -18.72
N VAL A 123 25.42 -6.11 -17.61
CA VAL A 123 25.92 -6.95 -16.54
C VAL A 123 25.82 -8.42 -16.97
N GLY A 124 26.91 -9.17 -16.82
CA GLY A 124 26.93 -10.57 -17.18
C GLY A 124 25.97 -11.44 -16.37
N ARG A 125 25.46 -12.52 -16.97
CA ARG A 125 24.43 -13.42 -16.42
C ARG A 125 24.69 -13.82 -14.96
N ASN A 126 25.92 -14.21 -14.61
CA ASN A 126 26.23 -14.71 -13.27
C ASN A 126 26.06 -13.65 -12.18
N VAL A 127 26.55 -12.43 -12.43
CA VAL A 127 26.35 -11.29 -11.51
C VAL A 127 24.89 -10.87 -11.50
N ALA A 128 24.18 -10.94 -12.65
CA ALA A 128 22.77 -10.59 -12.74
C ALA A 128 21.88 -11.54 -11.91
N ILE A 129 22.22 -12.84 -11.80
CA ILE A 129 21.54 -13.79 -10.92
C ILE A 129 21.70 -13.38 -9.46
N VAL A 130 22.93 -13.03 -9.03
CA VAL A 130 23.18 -12.58 -7.65
C VAL A 130 22.38 -11.31 -7.33
N GLY A 131 22.34 -10.37 -8.27
CA GLY A 131 21.56 -9.14 -8.09
C GLY A 131 20.05 -9.38 -8.04
N ALA A 132 19.53 -10.31 -8.86
CA ALA A 132 18.13 -10.71 -8.80
C ALA A 132 17.76 -11.25 -7.41
N VAL A 133 18.61 -12.11 -6.84
CA VAL A 133 18.43 -12.65 -5.47
C VAL A 133 18.54 -11.54 -4.43
N ALA A 134 19.54 -10.66 -4.56
CA ALA A 134 19.78 -9.56 -3.63
C ALA A 134 18.60 -8.57 -3.55
N PHE A 135 17.95 -8.29 -4.67
CA PHE A 135 16.76 -7.45 -4.70
C PHE A 135 15.51 -8.19 -4.21
N ALA A 136 15.25 -9.38 -4.76
CA ALA A 136 14.01 -10.11 -4.54
C ALA A 136 13.83 -10.55 -3.08
N LEU A 137 14.91 -10.92 -2.41
CA LEU A 137 14.94 -11.34 -1.00
C LEU A 137 15.35 -10.21 -0.04
N GLY A 138 15.31 -8.92 -0.44
CA GLY A 138 15.35 -7.83 0.53
C GLY A 138 14.13 -7.93 1.45
N SER A 139 14.33 -7.84 2.78
CA SER A 139 13.27 -8.19 3.74
C SER A 139 11.97 -7.41 3.56
N TYR A 140 12.04 -6.16 3.13
CA TYR A 140 10.86 -5.35 2.81
C TYR A 140 9.94 -6.05 1.82
N ASN A 141 10.49 -6.64 0.75
CA ASN A 141 9.73 -7.33 -0.29
C ASN A 141 8.99 -8.57 0.26
N ILE A 142 9.60 -9.29 1.18
CA ILE A 142 9.03 -10.49 1.81
C ILE A 142 7.96 -10.11 2.85
N ILE A 143 8.23 -9.07 3.65
CA ILE A 143 7.32 -8.58 4.69
C ILE A 143 6.01 -8.05 4.07
N ILE A 144 6.07 -7.32 2.95
CA ILE A 144 4.87 -6.83 2.28
C ILE A 144 4.08 -7.94 1.58
N ILE A 145 4.73 -9.04 1.17
CA ILE A 145 4.02 -10.26 0.73
C ILE A 145 3.27 -10.87 1.92
N ALA A 146 3.92 -11.00 3.08
CA ALA A 146 3.28 -11.53 4.28
C ALA A 146 2.05 -10.71 4.70
N ALA A 147 2.12 -9.39 4.61
CA ALA A 147 1.01 -8.48 4.92
C ALA A 147 -0.14 -8.54 3.90
N GLY A 148 0.12 -8.97 2.65
CA GLY A 148 -0.88 -9.02 1.57
C GLY A 148 -0.96 -7.75 0.72
N HIS A 149 0.05 -6.89 0.75
CA HIS A 149 0.10 -5.68 -0.09
C HIS A 149 0.38 -6.01 -1.57
N ILE A 150 -0.49 -6.80 -2.20
CA ILE A 150 -0.27 -7.44 -3.51
C ILE A 150 0.00 -6.41 -4.61
N THR A 151 -0.82 -5.36 -4.72
CA THR A 151 -0.64 -4.31 -5.74
C THR A 151 0.70 -3.59 -5.58
N LYS A 152 1.12 -3.32 -4.34
CA LYS A 152 2.43 -2.74 -4.02
C LYS A 152 3.57 -3.67 -4.43
N CYS A 153 3.47 -4.97 -4.14
CA CYS A 153 4.47 -5.95 -4.51
C CYS A 153 4.71 -5.97 -6.02
N TYR A 154 3.64 -6.04 -6.81
CA TYR A 154 3.75 -6.07 -8.27
C TYR A 154 4.28 -4.75 -8.83
N ALA A 155 3.85 -3.60 -8.30
CA ALA A 155 4.40 -2.30 -8.71
C ALA A 155 5.91 -2.24 -8.47
N ILE A 156 6.39 -2.69 -7.31
CA ILE A 156 7.84 -2.78 -7.00
C ILE A 156 8.57 -3.72 -7.95
N ALA A 157 7.95 -4.85 -8.37
CA ALA A 157 8.54 -5.77 -9.33
C ALA A 157 8.79 -5.12 -10.71
N MET A 158 7.96 -4.13 -11.08
CA MET A 158 8.08 -3.41 -12.36
C MET A 158 9.09 -2.26 -12.30
N MET A 159 9.38 -1.69 -11.15
CA MET A 159 10.33 -0.55 -11.01
C MET A 159 11.69 -0.81 -11.69
N PRO A 160 12.36 -1.97 -11.50
CA PRO A 160 13.61 -2.25 -12.17
C PRO A 160 13.49 -2.23 -13.71
N LEU A 161 12.37 -2.72 -14.24
CA LEU A 161 12.12 -2.74 -15.68
C LEU A 161 11.96 -1.32 -16.25
N VAL A 162 11.21 -0.46 -15.55
CA VAL A 162 11.05 0.95 -15.95
C VAL A 162 12.40 1.66 -15.96
N ILE A 163 13.19 1.51 -14.89
CA ILE A 163 14.55 2.09 -14.81
C ILE A 163 15.44 1.58 -15.95
N GLY A 164 15.38 0.29 -16.24
CA GLY A 164 16.12 -0.33 -17.35
C GLY A 164 15.77 0.27 -18.70
N GLY A 165 14.50 0.47 -18.99
CA GLY A 165 14.01 1.10 -20.22
C GLY A 165 14.47 2.54 -20.39
N VAL A 166 14.38 3.34 -19.31
CA VAL A 166 14.85 4.73 -19.30
C VAL A 166 16.35 4.81 -19.57
N LEU A 167 17.15 3.99 -18.87
CA LEU A 167 18.61 3.95 -19.05
C LEU A 167 19.01 3.46 -20.45
N MET A 168 18.29 2.49 -21.04
CA MET A 168 18.48 2.06 -22.42
C MET A 168 18.21 3.20 -23.41
N THR A 169 17.20 4.02 -23.16
CA THR A 169 16.83 5.15 -24.03
C THR A 169 17.93 6.22 -24.01
N PHE A 170 18.42 6.61 -22.84
CA PHE A 170 19.57 7.53 -22.71
C PHE A 170 20.87 6.91 -23.24
N GLY A 171 21.04 5.60 -23.13
CA GLY A 171 22.14 4.83 -23.70
C GLY A 171 22.13 4.68 -25.22
N GLY A 172 21.22 5.37 -25.94
CA GLY A 172 21.15 5.44 -27.40
C GLY A 172 20.26 4.38 -28.06
N LYS A 173 19.76 3.38 -27.35
CA LYS A 173 18.78 2.38 -27.85
C LYS A 173 17.35 2.95 -27.73
N ARG A 174 17.10 4.10 -28.38
CA ARG A 174 15.94 4.95 -28.13
C ARG A 174 14.60 4.26 -28.36
N ILE A 175 14.41 3.63 -29.53
CA ILE A 175 13.15 2.94 -29.88
C ILE A 175 12.88 1.77 -28.91
N LEU A 176 13.86 0.88 -28.77
CA LEU A 176 13.71 -0.30 -27.91
C LEU A 176 13.53 0.08 -26.45
N GLY A 177 14.31 1.08 -25.95
CA GLY A 177 14.21 1.58 -24.59
C GLY A 177 12.86 2.25 -24.32
N ALA A 178 12.35 3.06 -25.24
CA ALA A 178 11.05 3.71 -25.12
C ALA A 178 9.90 2.70 -25.09
N ILE A 179 9.90 1.68 -25.96
CA ILE A 179 8.90 0.61 -25.96
C ILE A 179 8.97 -0.16 -24.65
N PHE A 180 10.17 -0.50 -24.22
CA PHE A 180 10.37 -1.23 -22.96
C PHE A 180 9.90 -0.41 -21.77
N THR A 181 10.19 0.91 -21.73
CA THR A 181 9.66 1.85 -20.72
C THR A 181 8.13 1.91 -20.75
N MET A 182 7.54 2.05 -21.95
CA MET A 182 6.08 2.11 -22.12
C MET A 182 5.40 0.85 -21.56
N VAL A 183 5.92 -0.33 -21.89
CA VAL A 183 5.34 -1.60 -21.43
C VAL A 183 5.53 -1.77 -19.91
N ALA A 184 6.75 -1.53 -19.41
CA ALA A 184 7.05 -1.69 -17.99
C ALA A 184 6.26 -0.71 -17.11
N LEU A 185 6.19 0.57 -17.50
CA LEU A 185 5.41 1.60 -16.79
C LEU A 185 3.90 1.34 -16.91
N GLY A 186 3.43 0.90 -18.09
CA GLY A 186 2.03 0.53 -18.26
C GLY A 186 1.62 -0.65 -17.39
N LEU A 187 2.47 -1.66 -17.25
CA LEU A 187 2.25 -2.77 -16.31
C LEU A 187 2.26 -2.30 -14.85
N GLU A 188 3.20 -1.43 -14.47
CA GLU A 188 3.25 -0.87 -13.12
C GLU A 188 1.97 -0.12 -12.75
N LEU A 189 1.50 0.76 -13.66
CA LEU A 189 0.25 1.50 -13.49
C LEU A 189 -0.98 0.57 -13.44
N ALA A 190 -0.99 -0.50 -14.24
CA ALA A 190 -2.07 -1.49 -14.24
C ALA A 190 -2.16 -2.29 -12.93
N PHE A 191 -1.05 -2.46 -12.20
CA PHE A 191 -1.07 -3.01 -10.84
C PHE A 191 -1.62 -2.04 -9.79
N ASN A 192 -1.85 -0.78 -10.16
CA ASN A 192 -2.62 0.22 -9.42
C ASN A 192 -2.11 0.53 -8.00
N HIS A 193 -0.81 0.77 -7.84
CA HIS A 193 -0.25 1.29 -6.59
C HIS A 193 0.45 2.64 -6.81
N VAL A 194 -0.36 3.70 -6.94
CA VAL A 194 0.06 5.06 -7.34
C VAL A 194 1.19 5.64 -6.48
N GLN A 195 1.25 5.31 -5.18
CA GLN A 195 2.32 5.80 -4.29
C GLN A 195 3.70 5.23 -4.66
N ILE A 196 3.79 3.97 -5.09
CA ILE A 196 5.05 3.38 -5.56
C ILE A 196 5.47 4.03 -6.88
N THR A 197 4.53 4.20 -7.82
CA THR A 197 4.77 4.94 -9.08
C THR A 197 5.27 6.37 -8.80
N TYR A 198 4.72 7.04 -7.81
CA TYR A 198 5.14 8.38 -7.40
C TYR A 198 6.60 8.39 -6.91
N TYR A 199 7.01 7.45 -6.05
CA TYR A 199 8.40 7.36 -5.60
C TYR A 199 9.35 6.97 -6.75
N LEU A 200 8.92 6.09 -7.65
CA LEU A 200 9.68 5.82 -8.88
C LEU A 200 9.85 7.09 -9.72
N ALA A 201 8.79 7.89 -9.89
CA ALA A 201 8.85 9.15 -10.63
C ALA A 201 9.85 10.14 -10.00
N LEU A 202 9.93 10.23 -8.66
CA LEU A 202 10.95 11.06 -7.98
C LEU A 202 12.38 10.57 -8.28
N ALA A 203 12.60 9.25 -8.24
CA ALA A 203 13.90 8.68 -8.57
C ALA A 203 14.28 8.89 -10.04
N LEU A 204 13.31 8.77 -10.96
CA LEU A 204 13.52 9.03 -12.39
C LEU A 204 13.72 10.51 -12.69
N ALA A 205 13.01 11.41 -11.99
CA ALA A 205 13.24 12.85 -12.12
C ALA A 205 14.69 13.22 -11.75
N LEU A 206 15.20 12.63 -10.67
CA LEU A 206 16.60 12.82 -10.29
C LEU A 206 17.57 12.24 -11.35
N LEU A 207 17.24 11.09 -11.96
CA LEU A 207 18.01 10.54 -13.08
C LEU A 207 18.01 11.47 -14.29
N VAL A 208 16.84 12.01 -14.65
CA VAL A 208 16.70 12.97 -15.78
C VAL A 208 17.52 14.24 -15.55
N ILE A 209 17.48 14.78 -14.32
CA ILE A 209 18.32 15.95 -13.94
C ILE A 209 19.79 15.58 -14.09
N PHE A 210 20.19 14.42 -13.66
CA PHE A 210 21.57 13.95 -13.77
C PHE A 210 22.01 13.80 -15.24
N GLU A 211 21.20 13.16 -16.08
CA GLU A 211 21.45 13.02 -17.53
C GLU A 211 21.48 14.39 -18.25
N LEU A 212 20.64 15.34 -17.83
CA LEU A 212 20.67 16.72 -18.34
C LEU A 212 22.01 17.39 -18.02
N VAL A 213 22.48 17.30 -16.77
CA VAL A 213 23.78 17.87 -16.36
C VAL A 213 24.93 17.26 -17.19
N LEU A 214 24.88 15.93 -17.42
CA LEU A 214 25.86 15.25 -18.27
C LEU A 214 25.78 15.74 -19.72
N ALA A 215 24.58 15.87 -20.26
CA ALA A 215 24.38 16.35 -21.65
C ALA A 215 24.89 17.79 -21.85
N ILE A 216 24.73 18.66 -20.85
CA ILE A 216 25.29 20.02 -20.87
C ILE A 216 26.83 19.94 -20.88
N ARG A 217 27.43 19.16 -19.97
CA ARG A 217 28.89 19.01 -19.85
C ARG A 217 29.52 18.41 -21.10
N GLU A 218 28.85 17.45 -21.73
CA GLU A 218 29.33 16.76 -22.93
C GLU A 218 28.91 17.42 -24.25
N LYS A 219 28.14 18.53 -24.17
CA LYS A 219 27.60 19.25 -25.35
C LYS A 219 26.66 18.37 -26.20
N LYS A 220 25.89 17.46 -25.58
CA LYS A 220 24.96 16.50 -26.20
C LYS A 220 23.49 16.82 -25.96
N LEU A 221 23.12 18.08 -25.79
CA LEU A 221 21.74 18.51 -25.48
C LEU A 221 20.72 18.03 -26.54
N LYS A 222 21.12 17.96 -27.82
CA LYS A 222 20.26 17.44 -28.88
C LYS A 222 19.91 15.95 -28.65
N ASP A 223 20.89 15.15 -28.29
CA ASP A 223 20.69 13.72 -28.03
C ASP A 223 19.83 13.52 -26.79
N PHE A 224 20.04 14.32 -25.75
CA PHE A 224 19.20 14.35 -24.56
C PHE A 224 17.76 14.72 -24.93
N GLY A 225 17.52 15.79 -25.69
CA GLY A 225 16.19 16.22 -26.10
C GLY A 225 15.44 15.16 -26.92
N ILE A 226 16.13 14.46 -27.82
CA ILE A 226 15.54 13.34 -28.56
C ILE A 226 15.16 12.19 -27.62
N SER A 227 16.05 11.82 -26.70
CA SER A 227 15.76 10.75 -25.71
C SER A 227 14.57 11.12 -24.83
N MET A 228 14.48 12.37 -24.39
CA MET A 228 13.33 12.87 -23.63
C MET A 228 12.02 12.82 -24.43
N ALA A 229 12.05 13.13 -25.72
CA ALA A 229 10.87 13.03 -26.58
C ALA A 229 10.36 11.58 -26.67
N PHE A 230 11.27 10.60 -26.83
CA PHE A 230 10.93 9.17 -26.80
C PHE A 230 10.35 8.74 -25.45
N LEU A 231 10.95 9.18 -24.33
CA LEU A 231 10.47 8.85 -22.99
C LEU A 231 9.13 9.52 -22.68
N ALA A 232 8.92 10.77 -23.11
CA ALA A 232 7.64 11.46 -22.95
C ALA A 232 6.52 10.73 -23.73
N GLY A 233 6.78 10.32 -24.98
CA GLY A 233 5.85 9.51 -25.76
C GLY A 233 5.57 8.15 -25.09
N ALA A 234 6.63 7.46 -24.62
CA ALA A 234 6.48 6.20 -23.90
C ALA A 234 5.64 6.33 -22.64
N SER A 235 5.89 7.39 -21.84
CA SER A 235 5.13 7.67 -20.62
C SER A 235 3.66 8.01 -20.93
N LEU A 236 3.40 8.81 -21.95
CA LEU A 236 2.05 9.14 -22.38
C LEU A 236 1.24 7.88 -22.73
N PHE A 237 1.81 7.00 -23.58
CA PHE A 237 1.15 5.77 -23.99
C PHE A 237 1.15 4.67 -22.90
N ALA A 238 1.95 4.77 -21.87
CA ALA A 238 1.84 3.94 -20.67
C ALA A 238 0.69 4.40 -19.76
N VAL A 239 0.48 5.72 -19.63
CA VAL A 239 -0.55 6.32 -18.75
C VAL A 239 -1.94 6.22 -19.35
N LEU A 240 -2.09 6.51 -20.65
CA LEU A 240 -3.41 6.62 -21.30
C LEU A 240 -4.31 5.37 -21.15
N PRO A 241 -3.84 4.11 -21.25
CA PRO A 241 -4.67 2.94 -20.98
C PRO A 241 -5.17 2.83 -19.54
N SER A 242 -4.51 3.49 -18.60
CA SER A 242 -4.89 3.53 -17.18
C SER A 242 -5.77 4.74 -16.83
N THR A 243 -6.25 5.50 -17.80
CA THR A 243 -7.03 6.75 -17.59
C THR A 243 -8.24 6.51 -16.70
N THR A 244 -8.99 5.43 -16.88
CA THR A 244 -10.16 5.12 -16.06
C THR A 244 -9.79 5.08 -14.58
N ASN A 245 -8.81 4.27 -14.20
CA ASN A 245 -8.39 4.12 -12.80
C ASN A 245 -7.77 5.40 -12.23
N LEU A 246 -6.95 6.09 -13.01
CA LEU A 246 -6.29 7.31 -12.55
C LEU A 246 -7.27 8.46 -12.38
N TRP A 247 -8.22 8.63 -13.32
CA TRP A 247 -9.20 9.70 -13.23
C TRP A 247 -10.19 9.47 -12.11
N THR A 248 -10.77 8.26 -12.00
CA THR A 248 -11.68 7.93 -10.90
C THR A 248 -11.00 8.05 -9.54
N THR A 249 -9.73 7.64 -9.42
CA THR A 249 -8.95 7.80 -8.18
C THR A 249 -8.67 9.26 -7.85
N TYR A 250 -8.35 10.08 -8.84
CA TYR A 250 -8.11 11.51 -8.65
C TYR A 250 -9.40 12.24 -8.23
N GLU A 251 -10.51 11.97 -8.91
CA GLU A 251 -11.83 12.55 -8.59
C GLU A 251 -12.27 12.14 -7.17
N TYR A 252 -12.23 10.84 -6.87
CA TYR A 252 -12.58 10.34 -5.55
C TYR A 252 -11.66 10.91 -4.45
N GLY A 253 -10.38 11.05 -4.77
CA GLY A 253 -9.39 11.60 -3.84
C GLY A 253 -9.76 12.98 -3.30
N ALA A 254 -10.45 13.80 -4.10
CA ALA A 254 -10.92 15.12 -3.68
C ALA A 254 -12.00 15.06 -2.59
N TYR A 255 -12.84 14.04 -2.61
CA TYR A 255 -13.93 13.84 -1.65
C TYR A 255 -13.59 12.89 -0.48
N SER A 256 -12.41 12.31 -0.51
CA SER A 256 -11.92 11.41 0.55
C SER A 256 -11.11 12.16 1.61
N ILE A 257 -10.70 11.44 2.67
CA ILE A 257 -9.76 11.96 3.68
C ILE A 257 -8.42 12.43 3.07
N ARG A 258 -8.16 12.13 1.80
CA ARG A 258 -7.00 12.64 1.04
C ARG A 258 -7.26 13.98 0.35
N GLY A 259 -8.51 14.48 0.41
CA GLY A 259 -8.91 15.82 -0.04
C GLY A 259 -8.73 16.87 1.05
N LYS A 260 -9.05 18.13 0.71
CA LYS A 260 -9.12 19.22 1.68
C LYS A 260 -10.31 18.98 2.63
N SER A 261 -10.12 19.25 3.94
CA SER A 261 -11.23 19.25 4.90
C SER A 261 -12.17 20.43 4.61
N GLU A 262 -13.47 20.19 4.75
CA GLU A 262 -14.50 21.23 4.69
C GLU A 262 -14.76 21.86 6.07
N LEU A 263 -14.35 21.17 7.16
CA LEU A 263 -14.42 21.68 8.53
C LEU A 263 -13.29 22.67 8.80
N LYS A 264 -13.54 23.61 9.70
CA LYS A 264 -12.52 24.55 10.16
C LYS A 264 -11.38 23.79 10.87
N ALA A 265 -10.16 24.17 10.54
CA ALA A 265 -8.99 23.63 11.23
C ALA A 265 -9.03 24.04 12.72
N ALA A 266 -8.58 23.16 13.61
CA ALA A 266 -8.41 23.50 15.02
C ALA A 266 -7.40 24.67 15.16
N ASP A 267 -7.59 25.48 16.19
CA ASP A 267 -6.75 26.66 16.45
C ASP A 267 -5.27 26.29 16.49
N GLY A 268 -4.48 26.96 15.68
CA GLY A 268 -3.03 26.76 15.56
C GLY A 268 -2.59 25.66 14.58
N GLN A 269 -3.52 24.91 13.97
CA GLN A 269 -3.18 23.96 12.91
C GLN A 269 -3.13 24.62 11.54
N LYS A 270 -2.08 24.33 10.78
CA LYS A 270 -1.96 24.78 9.39
C LYS A 270 -2.84 23.89 8.48
N GLU A 271 -3.74 24.50 7.72
CA GLU A 271 -4.56 23.77 6.76
C GLU A 271 -3.72 22.95 5.78
N SER A 272 -4.14 21.70 5.56
CA SER A 272 -3.60 20.83 4.53
C SER A 272 -4.60 20.71 3.38
N SER A 273 -4.08 20.73 2.15
CA SER A 273 -4.88 20.40 0.96
C SER A 273 -5.06 18.88 0.76
N GLY A 274 -4.56 18.08 1.67
CA GLY A 274 -4.55 16.62 1.62
C GLY A 274 -4.85 15.97 2.97
N LEU A 275 -4.09 14.91 3.28
CA LEU A 275 -4.15 14.24 4.57
C LEU A 275 -3.79 15.18 5.72
N ASP A 276 -4.26 14.84 6.91
CA ASP A 276 -3.68 15.39 8.14
C ASP A 276 -2.19 15.03 8.21
N LYS A 277 -1.38 15.99 8.68
CA LYS A 277 0.08 15.84 8.68
C LYS A 277 0.55 14.75 9.63
N ASP A 278 -0.02 14.67 10.83
CA ASP A 278 0.38 13.69 11.83
C ASP A 278 -0.02 12.28 11.39
N TYR A 279 -1.20 12.16 10.79
CA TYR A 279 -1.65 10.91 10.17
C TYR A 279 -0.76 10.48 8.99
N ALA A 280 -0.41 11.39 8.10
CA ALA A 280 0.46 11.10 6.95
C ALA A 280 1.86 10.65 7.39
N LEU A 281 2.39 11.24 8.46
CA LEU A 281 3.74 11.04 8.98
C LEU A 281 3.81 10.05 10.15
N SER A 282 2.70 9.40 10.53
CA SER A 282 2.65 8.46 11.66
C SER A 282 3.65 7.30 11.53
N TRP A 283 3.91 6.82 10.30
CA TRP A 283 4.94 5.83 9.98
C TRP A 283 6.17 6.52 9.35
N SER A 284 6.83 7.39 10.12
CA SER A 284 8.13 7.95 9.77
C SER A 284 9.25 7.06 10.28
N TYR A 285 10.23 6.80 9.41
CA TYR A 285 11.41 6.02 9.74
C TYR A 285 12.31 6.79 10.71
N GLY A 286 12.76 6.15 11.78
CA GLY A 286 13.69 6.79 12.71
C GLY A 286 15.07 7.03 12.08
N VAL A 287 15.71 8.17 12.37
CA VAL A 287 17.09 8.41 11.93
C VAL A 287 17.99 7.27 12.45
N GLY A 288 17.84 6.90 13.72
CA GLY A 288 18.52 5.78 14.34
C GLY A 288 18.11 4.40 13.80
N GLU A 289 17.02 4.30 13.03
CA GLU A 289 16.64 3.04 12.39
C GLU A 289 17.37 2.79 11.06
N THR A 290 18.05 3.80 10.49
CA THR A 290 18.77 3.66 9.21
C THR A 290 19.76 2.50 9.16
N PRO A 291 20.51 2.16 10.23
CA PRO A 291 21.38 0.98 10.24
C PRO A 291 20.66 -0.36 10.05
N THR A 292 19.32 -0.44 10.12
CA THR A 292 18.58 -1.68 9.80
C THR A 292 18.80 -2.15 8.37
N LEU A 293 19.18 -1.27 7.46
CA LEU A 293 19.60 -1.65 6.10
C LEU A 293 20.76 -2.65 6.11
N LEU A 294 21.61 -2.59 7.15
CA LEU A 294 22.84 -3.39 7.34
C LEU A 294 22.71 -4.42 8.46
N ILE A 295 21.96 -4.12 9.53
CA ILE A 295 21.81 -4.93 10.75
C ILE A 295 20.32 -5.08 11.05
N PRO A 296 19.69 -6.23 10.77
CA PRO A 296 18.23 -6.37 10.79
C PRO A 296 17.57 -5.98 12.11
N ASN A 297 18.14 -6.41 13.24
CA ASN A 297 17.57 -6.20 14.58
C ASN A 297 18.17 -5.01 15.34
N VAL A 298 18.74 -4.01 14.65
CA VAL A 298 19.34 -2.86 15.35
C VAL A 298 18.35 -2.09 16.23
N VAL A 299 17.05 -2.13 15.88
CA VAL A 299 15.94 -1.61 16.70
C VAL A 299 14.92 -2.72 17.04
N GLY A 300 15.36 -3.97 17.12
CA GLY A 300 14.55 -5.11 17.57
C GLY A 300 13.73 -5.83 16.48
N GLY A 301 13.79 -5.39 15.23
CA GLY A 301 13.13 -6.08 14.10
C GLY A 301 11.64 -5.81 13.98
N ALA A 302 10.76 -6.76 14.35
CA ALA A 302 9.30 -6.62 14.30
C ALA A 302 8.70 -6.29 15.67
N SER A 303 7.48 -5.70 15.67
CA SER A 303 6.63 -5.55 16.85
C SER A 303 6.03 -6.91 17.26
N ALA A 304 6.90 -7.87 17.53
CA ALA A 304 6.57 -9.22 17.96
C ALA A 304 7.20 -9.49 19.32
N ALA A 305 6.72 -10.48 20.05
CA ALA A 305 7.25 -10.87 21.35
C ALA A 305 8.72 -11.28 21.23
N ILE A 306 9.55 -10.86 22.19
CA ILE A 306 10.96 -11.21 22.29
C ILE A 306 11.15 -12.74 22.30
N GLY A 307 10.25 -13.44 23.01
CA GLY A 307 10.31 -14.89 23.17
C GLY A 307 11.34 -15.35 24.20
N THR A 308 11.44 -16.66 24.38
CA THR A 308 12.23 -17.29 25.44
C THR A 308 13.62 -17.80 25.00
N LYS A 309 14.03 -17.51 23.75
CA LYS A 309 15.25 -18.10 23.17
C LYS A 309 16.53 -17.33 23.50
N LEU A 310 16.43 -16.07 23.92
CA LEU A 310 17.56 -15.24 24.26
C LEU A 310 18.19 -15.70 25.57
N LYS A 311 19.51 -15.67 25.64
CA LYS A 311 20.27 -16.04 26.82
C LYS A 311 19.89 -15.16 28.02
N THR A 312 19.78 -13.86 27.82
CA THR A 312 19.33 -12.89 28.82
C THR A 312 17.98 -13.29 29.45
N VAL A 313 17.02 -13.76 28.63
CA VAL A 313 15.69 -14.19 29.11
C VAL A 313 15.79 -15.52 29.85
N GLN A 314 16.63 -16.47 29.39
CA GLN A 314 16.81 -17.78 30.00
C GLN A 314 17.52 -17.73 31.37
N GLU A 315 18.40 -16.73 31.58
CA GLU A 315 19.15 -16.54 32.81
C GLU A 315 18.43 -15.63 33.82
N ALA A 316 17.35 -14.96 33.45
CA ALA A 316 16.57 -14.08 34.33
C ALA A 316 15.71 -14.87 35.32
N ASP A 317 15.26 -14.19 36.39
CA ASP A 317 14.23 -14.72 37.29
C ASP A 317 13.01 -15.19 36.48
N PRO A 318 12.42 -16.37 36.76
CA PRO A 318 11.32 -16.92 35.96
C PRO A 318 10.09 -15.99 35.78
N GLN A 319 9.76 -15.18 36.79
CA GLN A 319 8.66 -14.24 36.70
C GLN A 319 9.00 -13.06 35.78
N ILE A 320 10.22 -12.53 35.89
CA ILE A 320 10.73 -11.48 35.01
C ILE A 320 10.88 -12.00 33.57
N ALA A 321 11.43 -13.20 33.40
CA ALA A 321 11.62 -13.85 32.10
C ALA A 321 10.30 -14.00 31.35
N GLN A 322 9.23 -14.42 32.03
CA GLN A 322 7.90 -14.56 31.43
C GLN A 322 7.35 -13.22 30.93
N VAL A 323 7.51 -12.16 31.71
CA VAL A 323 7.03 -10.81 31.32
C VAL A 323 7.87 -10.25 30.17
N VAL A 324 9.21 -10.33 30.25
CA VAL A 324 10.12 -9.84 29.19
C VAL A 324 9.91 -10.61 27.89
N ALA A 325 9.70 -11.92 27.94
CA ALA A 325 9.46 -12.74 26.76
C ALA A 325 8.22 -12.30 25.97
N GLN A 326 7.23 -11.66 26.62
CA GLN A 326 6.00 -11.16 25.99
C GLN A 326 6.13 -9.72 25.51
N GLN A 327 7.15 -8.96 25.94
CA GLN A 327 7.37 -7.59 25.47
C GLN A 327 7.73 -7.54 24.00
N SER A 328 7.43 -6.40 23.35
CA SER A 328 7.83 -6.16 21.97
C SER A 328 9.35 -6.13 21.82
N ALA A 329 9.84 -6.86 20.82
CA ALA A 329 11.25 -6.76 20.44
C ALA A 329 11.56 -5.38 19.83
N TYR A 330 10.65 -4.87 18.98
CA TYR A 330 10.79 -3.54 18.37
C TYR A 330 10.54 -2.43 19.39
N TRP A 331 11.45 -1.45 19.41
CA TRP A 331 11.41 -0.29 20.29
C TRP A 331 11.63 1.05 19.56
N GLY A 332 11.56 1.06 18.21
CA GLY A 332 11.67 2.25 17.41
C GLY A 332 10.41 3.16 17.48
N GLY A 333 10.52 4.36 16.92
CA GLY A 333 9.51 5.43 17.06
C GLY A 333 8.24 5.27 16.21
N ARG A 334 8.05 4.16 15.49
CA ARG A 334 6.81 3.83 14.76
C ARG A 334 5.84 3.13 15.69
N GLY A 335 4.53 3.30 15.51
CA GLY A 335 3.52 2.66 16.37
C GLY A 335 3.63 1.13 16.37
N PHE A 336 3.86 0.53 15.19
CA PHE A 336 4.18 -0.89 15.03
C PHE A 336 4.90 -1.14 13.70
N THR A 337 5.59 -2.28 13.58
CA THR A 337 6.21 -2.73 12.34
C THR A 337 6.17 -4.24 12.21
N SER A 338 5.97 -4.74 10.99
CA SER A 338 6.06 -6.17 10.69
C SER A 338 7.49 -6.66 10.47
N GLY A 339 8.47 -5.75 10.46
CA GLY A 339 9.89 -6.06 10.34
C GLY A 339 10.71 -4.91 9.77
N PRO A 340 12.04 -5.06 9.71
CA PRO A 340 12.97 -4.03 9.25
C PRO A 340 13.00 -3.94 7.73
N VAL A 341 13.44 -2.78 7.22
CA VAL A 341 13.90 -2.67 5.84
C VAL A 341 15.37 -3.08 5.78
N TYR A 342 15.63 -4.35 5.51
CA TYR A 342 16.98 -4.92 5.43
C TYR A 342 17.32 -5.28 3.98
N VAL A 343 18.42 -4.73 3.47
CA VAL A 343 18.86 -4.98 2.07
C VAL A 343 19.97 -6.02 1.98
N GLY A 344 20.51 -6.46 3.11
CA GLY A 344 21.57 -7.45 3.18
C GLY A 344 22.91 -6.84 3.59
N ALA A 345 23.61 -7.47 4.54
CA ALA A 345 24.91 -7.02 5.00
C ALA A 345 25.95 -7.04 3.87
N ILE A 346 25.97 -8.12 3.11
CA ILE A 346 26.87 -8.27 1.95
C ILE A 346 26.51 -7.26 0.85
N VAL A 347 25.23 -7.01 0.63
CA VAL A 347 24.75 -6.05 -0.40
C VAL A 347 25.17 -4.62 -0.03
N CYS A 348 25.08 -4.23 1.27
CA CYS A 348 25.60 -2.97 1.77
C CYS A 348 27.12 -2.83 1.57
N PHE A 349 27.89 -3.88 1.88
CA PHE A 349 29.33 -3.89 1.59
C PHE A 349 29.61 -3.70 0.08
N LEU A 350 28.92 -4.44 -0.78
CA LEU A 350 29.08 -4.33 -2.23
C LEU A 350 28.58 -2.98 -2.77
N PHE A 351 27.62 -2.32 -2.14
CA PHE A 351 27.24 -0.95 -2.45
C PHE A 351 28.42 0.02 -2.27
N PHE A 352 29.15 -0.07 -1.17
CA PHE A 352 30.37 0.73 -0.96
C PHE A 352 31.49 0.33 -1.92
N ILE A 353 31.64 -0.95 -2.27
CA ILE A 353 32.49 -1.38 -3.37
C ILE A 353 32.08 -0.67 -4.67
N GLY A 354 30.78 -0.59 -4.96
CA GLY A 354 30.24 0.16 -6.12
C GLY A 354 30.60 1.64 -6.07
N CYS A 355 30.48 2.28 -4.93
CA CYS A 355 30.88 3.68 -4.73
C CYS A 355 32.34 3.94 -5.07
N PHE A 356 33.25 3.01 -4.74
CA PHE A 356 34.70 3.21 -4.89
C PHE A 356 35.28 2.62 -6.18
N PHE A 357 34.75 1.51 -6.69
CA PHE A 357 35.34 0.79 -7.83
C PHE A 357 34.58 0.95 -9.13
N TYR A 358 33.25 1.14 -9.10
CA TYR A 358 32.50 1.40 -10.32
C TYR A 358 32.80 2.81 -10.87
N GLN A 359 33.26 2.89 -12.13
CA GLN A 359 33.64 4.15 -12.76
C GLN A 359 32.54 4.76 -13.64
N GLY A 360 31.42 4.06 -13.81
CA GLY A 360 30.30 4.55 -14.61
C GLY A 360 29.63 5.77 -13.98
N LYS A 361 29.11 6.65 -14.85
CA LYS A 361 28.47 7.92 -14.42
C LYS A 361 27.23 7.69 -13.56
N ALA A 362 26.47 6.61 -13.80
CA ALA A 362 25.27 6.24 -13.07
C ALA A 362 25.47 6.12 -11.54
N LYS A 363 26.71 5.94 -11.07
CA LYS A 363 27.04 5.89 -9.64
C LYS A 363 26.49 7.07 -8.85
N TRP A 364 26.66 8.29 -9.34
CA TRP A 364 26.28 9.48 -8.61
C TRP A 364 24.77 9.65 -8.48
N TRP A 365 24.05 9.30 -9.53
CA TRP A 365 22.59 9.21 -9.53
C TRP A 365 22.09 8.19 -8.49
N LEU A 366 22.68 6.98 -8.47
CA LEU A 366 22.29 5.92 -7.57
C LEU A 366 22.54 6.30 -6.09
N VAL A 367 23.69 6.89 -5.80
CA VAL A 367 24.00 7.39 -4.44
C VAL A 367 23.03 8.50 -4.03
N ALA A 368 22.79 9.48 -4.92
CA ALA A 368 21.87 10.58 -4.62
C ALA A 368 20.43 10.09 -4.42
N ALA A 369 19.95 9.13 -5.23
CA ALA A 369 18.63 8.55 -5.09
C ALA A 369 18.51 7.75 -3.78
N THR A 370 19.55 7.02 -3.38
CA THR A 370 19.59 6.32 -2.09
C THR A 370 19.47 7.30 -0.91
N ILE A 371 20.24 8.39 -0.93
CA ILE A 371 20.21 9.42 0.12
C ILE A 371 18.84 10.10 0.16
N LEU A 372 18.30 10.49 -0.99
CA LEU A 372 16.96 11.08 -1.08
C LEU A 372 15.89 10.14 -0.51
N SER A 373 15.96 8.86 -0.84
CA SER A 373 15.07 7.81 -0.32
C SER A 373 15.06 7.76 1.21
N ILE A 374 16.25 7.74 1.82
CA ILE A 374 16.41 7.72 3.27
C ILE A 374 15.86 9.00 3.91
N PHE A 375 16.19 10.17 3.36
CA PHE A 375 15.73 11.46 3.88
C PHE A 375 14.21 11.61 3.79
N LEU A 376 13.57 11.17 2.69
CA LEU A 376 12.13 11.16 2.57
C LEU A 376 11.48 10.20 3.59
N ALA A 377 12.09 9.06 3.82
CA ALA A 377 11.58 8.06 4.78
C ALA A 377 11.65 8.55 6.23
N TRP A 378 12.61 9.40 6.60
CA TRP A 378 12.70 9.97 7.94
C TRP A 378 11.47 10.80 8.32
N GLY A 379 10.74 11.34 7.37
CA GLY A 379 9.46 12.01 7.58
C GLY A 379 9.52 13.05 8.69
N LYS A 380 8.70 12.89 9.75
CA LYS A 380 8.65 13.83 10.89
C LYS A 380 10.02 14.03 11.57
N ASN A 381 10.94 13.08 11.43
CA ASN A 381 12.29 13.16 12.02
C ASN A 381 13.27 14.01 11.18
N PHE A 382 12.82 14.51 10.01
CA PHE A 382 13.56 15.49 9.19
C PHE A 382 12.63 16.61 8.68
N PRO A 383 12.16 17.50 9.58
CA PRO A 383 11.10 18.47 9.26
C PRO A 383 11.42 19.38 8.08
N LEU A 384 12.69 19.83 7.93
CA LEU A 384 13.08 20.75 6.86
C LEU A 384 12.70 20.25 5.45
N LEU A 385 13.02 19.00 5.13
CA LEU A 385 12.65 18.39 3.84
C LEU A 385 11.17 18.00 3.82
N THR A 386 10.68 17.44 4.91
CA THR A 386 9.33 16.89 4.98
C THR A 386 8.28 18.00 4.87
N ASP A 387 8.48 19.15 5.52
CA ASP A 387 7.56 20.28 5.43
C ASP A 387 7.55 20.89 4.03
N PHE A 388 8.73 21.00 3.41
CA PHE A 388 8.82 21.42 2.01
C PHE A 388 8.03 20.45 1.10
N MET A 389 8.25 19.15 1.22
CA MET A 389 7.56 18.14 0.40
C MET A 389 6.06 18.13 0.70
N PHE A 390 5.65 18.20 1.95
CA PHE A 390 4.25 18.09 2.36
C PHE A 390 3.40 19.29 1.91
N TYR A 391 3.92 20.51 2.07
CA TYR A 391 3.15 21.72 1.78
C TYR A 391 3.36 22.28 0.37
N HIS A 392 4.50 21.99 -0.27
CA HIS A 392 4.86 22.64 -1.54
C HIS A 392 5.09 21.68 -2.71
N PHE A 393 5.37 20.38 -2.44
CA PHE A 393 5.62 19.46 -3.52
C PHE A 393 4.30 18.80 -3.98
N PRO A 394 4.03 18.74 -5.31
CA PRO A 394 2.75 18.24 -5.82
C PRO A 394 2.43 16.83 -5.33
N LEU A 395 1.20 16.61 -4.89
CA LEU A 395 0.63 15.32 -4.51
C LEU A 395 1.26 14.62 -3.30
N TYR A 396 2.38 15.12 -2.73
CA TYR A 396 3.06 14.44 -1.63
C TYR A 396 2.15 14.27 -0.40
N ASN A 397 1.33 15.26 -0.07
CA ASN A 397 0.37 15.22 1.03
C ASN A 397 -0.86 14.33 0.79
N LYS A 398 -0.94 13.65 -0.35
CA LYS A 398 -1.99 12.65 -0.64
C LYS A 398 -1.60 11.25 -0.16
N PHE A 399 -0.34 11.04 0.22
CA PHE A 399 0.20 9.75 0.59
C PHE A 399 0.52 9.68 2.08
N ARG A 400 0.32 8.51 2.67
CA ARG A 400 0.71 8.19 4.05
C ARG A 400 1.88 7.23 4.09
N THR A 401 2.44 7.01 5.30
CA THR A 401 3.51 6.01 5.49
C THR A 401 4.73 6.35 4.65
N VAL A 402 5.33 7.49 4.96
CA VAL A 402 6.46 8.05 4.20
C VAL A 402 7.69 7.14 4.16
N GLU A 403 7.83 6.20 5.10
CA GLU A 403 8.88 5.16 5.07
C GLU A 403 8.86 4.31 3.79
N MET A 404 7.72 4.24 3.07
CA MET A 404 7.66 3.57 1.77
C MET A 404 8.62 4.17 0.74
N ALA A 405 9.11 5.40 0.94
CA ALA A 405 10.15 5.99 0.10
C ALA A 405 11.43 5.15 0.07
N LEU A 406 11.69 4.29 1.08
CA LEU A 406 12.81 3.35 1.10
C LEU A 406 12.78 2.35 -0.07
N VAL A 407 11.64 2.19 -0.76
CA VAL A 407 11.56 1.38 -1.98
C VAL A 407 12.57 1.82 -3.04
N ILE A 408 12.93 3.10 -3.09
CA ILE A 408 14.00 3.60 -3.97
C ILE A 408 15.35 3.00 -3.55
N ALA A 409 15.68 3.05 -2.25
CA ALA A 409 16.92 2.49 -1.71
C ALA A 409 17.00 0.97 -1.90
N THR A 410 15.87 0.24 -1.77
CA THR A 410 15.85 -1.22 -2.00
C THR A 410 16.15 -1.61 -3.45
N VAL A 411 16.02 -0.70 -4.42
CA VAL A 411 16.43 -0.88 -5.82
C VAL A 411 17.85 -0.34 -6.05
N THR A 412 18.16 0.86 -5.57
CA THR A 412 19.41 1.56 -5.92
C THR A 412 20.62 0.98 -5.21
N ILE A 413 20.46 0.49 -3.96
CA ILE A 413 21.57 -0.15 -3.22
C ILE A 413 22.01 -1.45 -3.90
N PRO A 414 21.12 -2.45 -4.20
CA PRO A 414 21.54 -3.65 -4.91
C PRO A 414 22.04 -3.37 -6.33
N LEU A 415 21.47 -2.36 -7.02
CA LEU A 415 21.92 -2.00 -8.36
C LEU A 415 23.37 -1.52 -8.37
N LEU A 416 23.73 -0.58 -7.47
CA LEU A 416 25.12 -0.10 -7.38
C LEU A 416 26.05 -1.19 -6.85
N ALA A 417 25.58 -2.05 -5.95
CA ALA A 417 26.31 -3.21 -5.44
C ALA A 417 26.70 -4.16 -6.59
N MET A 418 25.77 -4.46 -7.50
CA MET A 418 26.04 -5.35 -8.62
C MET A 418 26.92 -4.70 -9.69
N LEU A 419 26.80 -3.40 -9.90
CA LEU A 419 27.74 -2.66 -10.78
C LEU A 419 29.14 -2.65 -10.18
N GLY A 420 29.27 -2.57 -8.87
CA GLY A 420 30.55 -2.73 -8.15
C GLY A 420 31.10 -4.14 -8.27
N LEU A 421 30.29 -5.17 -8.06
CA LEU A 421 30.68 -6.56 -8.21
C LEU A 421 31.10 -6.87 -9.66
N LYS A 422 30.40 -6.32 -10.65
CA LYS A 422 30.79 -6.40 -12.05
C LYS A 422 32.17 -5.77 -12.29
N ALA A 423 32.43 -4.59 -11.74
CA ALA A 423 33.73 -3.93 -11.91
C ALA A 423 34.88 -4.78 -11.37
N ILE A 424 34.68 -5.44 -10.20
CA ILE A 424 35.67 -6.37 -9.66
C ILE A 424 35.71 -7.68 -10.48
N TYR A 425 34.58 -8.17 -10.98
CA TYR A 425 34.55 -9.35 -11.84
C TYR A 425 35.37 -9.15 -13.11
N ASP A 426 35.25 -7.99 -13.75
CA ASP A 426 35.94 -7.64 -14.97
C ASP A 426 37.44 -7.37 -14.72
N ASN A 427 37.80 -6.78 -13.58
CA ASN A 427 39.18 -6.46 -13.18
C ASN A 427 39.46 -6.80 -11.71
N PRO A 428 39.61 -8.08 -11.33
CA PRO A 428 39.76 -8.49 -9.94
C PRO A 428 40.99 -7.87 -9.23
N GLU A 429 42.07 -7.64 -9.99
CA GLU A 429 43.32 -7.09 -9.45
C GLU A 429 43.20 -5.67 -8.91
N ASP A 430 42.16 -4.92 -9.31
CA ASP A 430 41.88 -3.56 -8.82
C ASP A 430 41.76 -3.50 -7.32
N VAL A 431 41.22 -4.56 -6.68
CA VAL A 431 41.14 -4.66 -5.22
C VAL A 431 42.53 -4.64 -4.58
N LYS A 432 43.48 -5.41 -5.12
CA LYS A 432 44.86 -5.48 -4.67
C LYS A 432 45.64 -4.16 -4.95
N TYR A 433 45.38 -3.52 -6.09
CA TYR A 433 46.08 -2.28 -6.46
C TYR A 433 45.52 -1.05 -5.79
N ARG A 434 44.30 -1.11 -5.24
CA ARG A 434 43.61 -0.01 -4.56
C ARG A 434 43.14 -0.43 -3.15
N PRO A 435 44.02 -0.96 -2.28
CA PRO A 435 43.63 -1.55 -1.01
C PRO A 435 42.94 -0.54 -0.09
N GLY A 436 43.35 0.75 -0.12
CA GLY A 436 42.68 1.80 0.66
C GLY A 436 41.18 1.96 0.36
N LYS A 437 40.76 1.83 -0.91
CA LYS A 437 39.34 1.84 -1.29
C LYS A 437 38.59 0.61 -0.80
N PHE A 438 39.24 -0.56 -0.85
CA PHE A 438 38.67 -1.81 -0.36
C PHE A 438 38.49 -1.76 1.16
N PHE A 439 39.50 -1.35 1.93
CA PHE A 439 39.40 -1.22 3.38
C PHE A 439 38.46 -0.09 3.81
N ALA A 440 38.31 0.98 3.01
CA ALA A 440 37.28 2.00 3.25
C ALA A 440 35.86 1.41 3.11
N ALA A 441 35.61 0.61 2.07
CA ALA A 441 34.32 -0.09 1.91
C ALA A 441 34.04 -1.05 3.09
N LEU A 442 35.08 -1.77 3.53
CA LEU A 442 35.00 -2.68 4.67
C LEU A 442 34.75 -1.91 5.97
N GLY A 443 35.41 -0.78 6.20
CA GLY A 443 35.21 0.09 7.37
C GLY A 443 33.79 0.67 7.43
N LEU A 444 33.24 1.12 6.29
CA LEU A 444 31.89 1.68 6.20
C LEU A 444 30.77 0.62 6.33
N SER A 445 31.09 -0.65 6.26
CA SER A 445 30.13 -1.76 6.42
C SER A 445 30.44 -2.62 7.63
N ALA A 446 31.43 -3.51 7.54
CA ALA A 446 31.82 -4.38 8.68
C ALA A 446 32.30 -3.58 9.88
N GLY A 447 33.03 -2.47 9.68
CA GLY A 447 33.48 -1.60 10.76
C GLY A 447 32.31 -0.97 11.53
N VAL A 448 31.31 -0.45 10.82
CA VAL A 448 30.09 0.07 11.42
C VAL A 448 29.37 -1.04 12.18
N ALA A 449 29.15 -2.20 11.56
CA ALA A 449 28.50 -3.34 12.22
C ALA A 449 29.27 -3.80 13.47
N LEU A 450 30.61 -3.79 13.42
CA LEU A 450 31.45 -4.15 14.57
C LEU A 450 31.27 -3.18 15.74
N VAL A 451 31.16 -1.89 15.48
CA VAL A 451 30.91 -0.89 16.54
C VAL A 451 29.57 -1.17 17.22
N PHE A 452 28.51 -1.49 16.45
CA PHE A 452 27.20 -1.90 17.01
C PHE A 452 27.28 -3.24 17.76
N ALA A 453 28.15 -4.18 17.35
CA ALA A 453 28.36 -5.44 18.07
C ALA A 453 29.06 -5.26 19.42
N LEU A 454 30.02 -4.33 19.49
CA LEU A 454 30.81 -4.12 20.70
C LEU A 454 30.14 -3.14 21.68
N CYS A 455 29.61 -2.03 21.17
CA CYS A 455 29.15 -0.90 21.97
C CYS A 455 27.76 -0.40 21.52
N PRO A 456 26.70 -1.24 21.48
CA PRO A 456 25.39 -0.83 21.00
C PRO A 456 24.75 0.27 21.87
N THR A 457 25.00 0.24 23.19
CA THR A 457 24.50 1.23 24.16
C THR A 457 25.10 2.64 24.00
N LEU A 458 26.13 2.80 23.16
CA LEU A 458 26.66 4.12 22.82
C LEU A 458 25.66 4.96 21.97
N PHE A 459 24.78 4.29 21.25
CA PHE A 459 23.89 4.94 20.26
C PHE A 459 22.42 4.92 20.68
N TYR A 460 22.02 4.02 21.58
CA TYR A 460 20.62 3.78 21.92
C TYR A 460 20.42 3.47 23.40
N ASP A 461 19.25 3.90 23.89
CA ASP A 461 18.76 3.57 25.24
C ASP A 461 17.95 2.26 25.27
N PHE A 462 17.64 1.68 24.08
CA PHE A 462 16.88 0.44 23.90
C PHE A 462 15.46 0.46 24.47
N LEU A 463 14.89 1.63 24.66
CA LEU A 463 13.50 1.87 25.07
C LEU A 463 12.87 2.91 24.15
N ASP A 464 11.59 2.72 23.84
CA ASP A 464 10.77 3.80 23.31
C ASP A 464 10.57 4.88 24.38
N PRO A 465 10.49 6.17 24.05
CA PRO A 465 10.29 7.23 25.05
C PRO A 465 9.04 7.05 25.92
N ARG A 466 8.00 6.42 25.43
CA ARG A 466 6.77 6.12 26.22
C ARG A 466 7.04 4.98 27.19
N GLU A 467 7.74 3.92 26.75
CA GLU A 467 8.16 2.83 27.64
C GLU A 467 9.06 3.36 28.75
N ALA A 468 10.02 4.22 28.44
CA ALA A 468 10.91 4.85 29.43
C ALA A 468 10.14 5.66 30.48
N ALA A 469 9.16 6.47 30.05
CA ALA A 469 8.29 7.22 30.97
C ALA A 469 7.46 6.27 31.84
N GLN A 470 6.85 5.23 31.25
CA GLN A 470 6.08 4.23 31.99
C GLN A 470 6.94 3.47 33.02
N PHE A 471 8.15 3.05 32.68
CA PHE A 471 9.05 2.41 33.62
C PHE A 471 9.50 3.36 34.72
N ALA A 472 9.68 4.66 34.44
CA ALA A 472 10.00 5.65 35.48
C ALA A 472 8.90 5.74 36.55
N GLU A 473 7.62 5.74 36.14
CA GLU A 473 6.46 5.72 37.06
C GLU A 473 6.37 4.40 37.85
N LEU A 474 6.52 3.26 37.16
CA LEU A 474 6.41 1.94 37.80
C LEU A 474 7.55 1.70 38.81
N LYS A 475 8.78 2.13 38.52
CA LYS A 475 9.92 2.05 39.46
C LYS A 475 9.70 2.86 40.73
N ALA A 476 8.99 3.98 40.65
CA ALA A 476 8.64 4.76 41.83
C ALA A 476 7.66 4.01 42.77
N GLN A 477 6.87 3.08 42.21
CA GLN A 477 5.91 2.27 42.96
C GLN A 477 6.56 0.97 43.51
N ASN A 478 7.42 0.32 42.71
CA ASN A 478 8.06 -0.94 43.12
C ASN A 478 9.43 -1.11 42.43
N PRO A 479 10.53 -1.27 43.19
CA PRO A 479 11.90 -1.48 42.68
C PRO A 479 12.06 -2.67 41.71
N VAL A 480 11.18 -3.69 41.78
CA VAL A 480 11.20 -4.86 40.88
C VAL A 480 11.09 -4.45 39.41
N TYR A 481 10.38 -3.37 39.12
CA TYR A 481 10.29 -2.85 37.75
C TYR A 481 11.61 -2.32 37.21
N GLY A 482 12.58 -1.96 38.06
CA GLY A 482 13.95 -1.64 37.65
C GLY A 482 14.69 -2.85 37.09
N THR A 483 14.54 -4.04 37.73
CA THR A 483 15.11 -5.28 37.23
C THR A 483 14.42 -5.70 35.90
N LEU A 484 13.09 -5.54 35.80
CA LEU A 484 12.33 -5.84 34.59
C LEU A 484 12.83 -4.98 33.42
N GLU A 485 12.93 -3.65 33.63
CA GLU A 485 13.45 -2.70 32.63
C GLU A 485 14.85 -3.07 32.16
N GLN A 486 15.78 -3.34 33.12
CA GLN A 486 17.16 -3.70 32.77
C GLN A 486 17.23 -5.01 32.00
N THR A 487 16.45 -6.03 32.37
CA THR A 487 16.39 -7.30 31.65
C THR A 487 15.84 -7.12 30.23
N LEU A 488 14.85 -6.24 30.05
CA LEU A 488 14.30 -5.89 28.73
C LEU A 488 15.34 -5.20 27.85
N ILE A 489 16.06 -4.22 28.41
CA ILE A 489 17.18 -3.54 27.73
C ILE A 489 18.26 -4.55 27.33
N ASP A 490 18.69 -5.41 28.24
CA ASP A 490 19.72 -6.40 27.97
C ASP A 490 19.31 -7.42 26.90
N ALA A 491 18.04 -7.83 26.88
CA ALA A 491 17.49 -8.68 25.82
C ALA A 491 17.53 -7.99 24.44
N ARG A 492 17.18 -6.71 24.36
CA ARG A 492 17.24 -5.92 23.12
C ARG A 492 18.67 -5.65 22.66
N VAL A 493 19.59 -5.44 23.61
CA VAL A 493 21.04 -5.35 23.37
C VAL A 493 21.56 -6.66 22.80
N GLU A 494 21.16 -7.81 23.35
CA GLU A 494 21.54 -9.14 22.85
C GLU A 494 21.11 -9.35 21.40
N LEU A 495 19.86 -8.97 21.04
CA LEU A 495 19.34 -9.03 19.67
C LEU A 495 20.21 -8.20 18.70
N THR A 496 20.48 -6.95 19.06
CA THR A 496 21.28 -6.03 18.24
C THR A 496 22.71 -6.55 18.06
N ARG A 497 23.34 -6.96 19.16
CA ARG A 497 24.72 -7.46 19.18
C ARG A 497 24.88 -8.74 18.34
N SER A 498 23.94 -9.66 18.46
CA SER A 498 23.93 -10.91 17.70
C SER A 498 23.86 -10.66 16.19
N ASP A 499 22.94 -9.81 15.75
CA ASP A 499 22.78 -9.52 14.32
C ASP A 499 23.90 -8.63 13.77
N ALA A 500 24.43 -7.72 14.56
CA ALA A 500 25.61 -6.94 14.18
C ALA A 500 26.82 -7.84 13.95
N MET A 501 27.07 -8.80 14.85
CA MET A 501 28.18 -9.77 14.71
C MET A 501 27.95 -10.69 13.51
N ARG A 502 26.71 -11.14 13.27
CA ARG A 502 26.33 -11.90 12.07
C ARG A 502 26.68 -11.11 10.80
N SER A 503 26.34 -9.81 10.74
CA SER A 503 26.66 -8.94 9.60
C SER A 503 28.17 -8.81 9.41
N VAL A 504 28.94 -8.63 10.47
CA VAL A 504 30.42 -8.62 10.40
C VAL A 504 30.94 -9.90 9.77
N VAL A 505 30.55 -11.08 10.29
CA VAL A 505 31.03 -12.37 9.78
C VAL A 505 30.72 -12.55 8.29
N LEU A 506 29.51 -12.25 7.87
CA LEU A 506 29.09 -12.40 6.47
C LEU A 506 29.85 -11.46 5.53
N ILE A 507 30.04 -10.21 5.95
CA ILE A 507 30.86 -9.25 5.18
C ILE A 507 32.31 -9.70 5.10
N MET A 508 32.87 -10.21 6.18
CA MET A 508 34.26 -10.71 6.19
C MET A 508 34.44 -11.92 5.26
N LEU A 509 33.45 -12.84 5.21
CA LEU A 509 33.49 -13.97 4.27
C LEU A 509 33.40 -13.50 2.82
N ALA A 510 32.47 -12.57 2.51
CA ALA A 510 32.33 -12.01 1.17
C ALA A 510 33.58 -11.21 0.75
N SER A 511 34.10 -10.37 1.65
CA SER A 511 35.32 -9.58 1.39
C SER A 511 36.54 -10.47 1.16
N SER A 512 36.66 -11.59 1.88
CA SER A 512 37.71 -12.58 1.67
C SER A 512 37.63 -13.21 0.28
N ALA A 513 36.42 -13.51 -0.23
CA ALA A 513 36.25 -14.01 -1.59
C ALA A 513 36.73 -13.00 -2.63
N LEU A 514 36.42 -11.70 -2.47
CA LEU A 514 36.89 -10.63 -3.36
C LEU A 514 38.43 -10.52 -3.29
N TRP A 515 38.99 -10.56 -2.09
CA TRP A 515 40.46 -10.50 -1.88
C TRP A 515 41.19 -11.68 -2.51
N PHE A 516 40.73 -12.92 -2.27
CA PHE A 516 41.35 -14.11 -2.86
C PHE A 516 41.26 -14.13 -4.38
N CYS A 517 40.18 -13.59 -4.94
CA CYS A 517 40.09 -13.40 -6.39
C CYS A 517 41.13 -12.39 -6.90
N SER A 518 41.35 -11.29 -6.15
CA SER A 518 42.29 -10.23 -6.55
C SER A 518 43.75 -10.71 -6.56
N VAL A 519 44.08 -11.68 -5.70
CA VAL A 519 45.41 -12.31 -5.65
C VAL A 519 45.46 -13.64 -6.44
N ARG A 520 44.48 -13.89 -7.31
CA ARG A 520 44.40 -15.05 -8.21
C ARG A 520 44.39 -16.44 -7.53
N LYS A 521 43.92 -16.52 -6.27
CA LYS A 521 43.72 -17.79 -5.58
C LYS A 521 42.44 -18.51 -6.01
N ILE A 522 41.43 -17.74 -6.39
CA ILE A 522 40.18 -18.25 -6.99
C ILE A 522 39.85 -17.44 -8.24
N ASN A 523 39.08 -18.02 -9.19
CA ASN A 523 38.63 -17.28 -10.39
C ASN A 523 37.37 -16.45 -10.09
N ALA A 524 37.07 -15.49 -10.97
CA ALA A 524 35.96 -14.55 -10.79
C ALA A 524 34.58 -15.24 -10.72
N ASN A 525 34.37 -16.37 -11.41
CA ASN A 525 33.11 -17.11 -11.32
C ASN A 525 32.92 -17.76 -9.95
N ILE A 526 33.98 -18.30 -9.35
CA ILE A 526 33.94 -18.84 -7.99
C ILE A 526 33.66 -17.72 -7.00
N MET A 527 34.32 -16.57 -7.14
CA MET A 527 34.04 -15.37 -6.31
C MET A 527 32.55 -14.99 -6.37
N VAL A 528 31.99 -14.84 -7.59
CA VAL A 528 30.57 -14.46 -7.76
C VAL A 528 29.65 -15.55 -7.21
N ALA A 529 29.94 -16.83 -7.41
CA ALA A 529 29.16 -17.92 -6.85
C ALA A 529 29.20 -17.91 -5.30
N THR A 530 30.36 -17.70 -4.69
CA THR A 530 30.52 -17.59 -3.24
C THR A 530 29.73 -16.41 -2.69
N VAL A 531 29.87 -15.23 -3.27
CA VAL A 531 29.11 -14.02 -2.91
C VAL A 531 27.60 -14.28 -3.06
N GLY A 532 27.19 -14.95 -4.14
CA GLY A 532 25.77 -15.26 -4.40
C GLY A 532 25.19 -16.21 -3.36
N VAL A 533 25.91 -17.29 -3.00
CA VAL A 533 25.48 -18.24 -1.96
C VAL A 533 25.39 -17.56 -0.59
N LEU A 534 26.40 -16.77 -0.24
CA LEU A 534 26.40 -16.03 1.03
C LEU A 534 25.27 -14.98 1.07
N THR A 535 24.99 -14.27 -0.03
CA THR A 535 23.89 -13.32 -0.13
C THR A 535 22.53 -14.03 0.00
N LEU A 536 22.35 -15.17 -0.68
CA LEU A 536 21.14 -15.98 -0.55
C LEU A 536 20.95 -16.45 0.91
N PHE A 537 22.01 -16.95 1.54
CA PHE A 537 21.95 -17.38 2.95
C PHE A 537 21.62 -16.24 3.89
N ASP A 538 22.26 -15.08 3.69
CA ASP A 538 22.05 -13.87 4.49
C ASP A 538 20.58 -13.44 4.49
N LEU A 539 20.03 -13.19 3.32
CA LEU A 539 18.68 -12.70 3.15
C LEU A 539 17.63 -13.75 3.52
N TRP A 540 17.80 -14.99 3.08
CA TRP A 540 16.88 -16.08 3.39
C TRP A 540 16.74 -16.31 4.90
N ALA A 541 17.84 -16.27 5.65
CA ALA A 541 17.83 -16.47 7.09
C ALA A 541 17.11 -15.34 7.84
N VAL A 542 17.19 -14.10 7.34
CA VAL A 542 16.46 -12.96 7.91
C VAL A 542 14.98 -13.03 7.52
N ASP A 543 14.67 -13.29 6.26
CA ASP A 543 13.30 -13.34 5.75
C ASP A 543 12.44 -14.38 6.45
N ARG A 544 13.05 -15.55 6.79
CA ARG A 544 12.36 -16.63 7.53
C ARG A 544 11.93 -16.26 8.94
N ARG A 545 12.43 -15.16 9.50
CA ARG A 545 11.94 -14.60 10.77
C ARG A 545 10.56 -13.99 10.63
N TYR A 546 10.25 -13.44 9.45
CA TYR A 546 9.02 -12.67 9.16
C TYR A 546 8.01 -13.45 8.33
N LEU A 547 8.48 -14.35 7.48
CA LEU A 547 7.63 -15.21 6.66
C LEU A 547 8.23 -16.61 6.54
N SER A 548 7.75 -17.49 7.40
CA SER A 548 8.16 -18.90 7.46
C SER A 548 7.08 -19.84 6.91
N THR A 549 7.36 -21.13 6.88
CA THR A 549 6.39 -22.17 6.54
C THR A 549 5.22 -22.27 7.52
N ASP A 550 5.41 -21.82 8.76
CA ASP A 550 4.44 -21.90 9.85
C ASP A 550 3.33 -20.84 9.71
N ASN A 551 3.55 -19.82 8.87
CA ASN A 551 2.53 -18.83 8.57
C ASN A 551 1.44 -19.35 7.61
N PHE A 552 1.61 -20.55 7.03
CA PHE A 552 0.67 -21.12 6.08
C PHE A 552 -0.33 -22.06 6.76
N VAL A 553 -1.60 -21.85 6.46
CA VAL A 553 -2.73 -22.62 7.00
C VAL A 553 -3.39 -23.47 5.92
N SER A 554 -4.21 -24.44 6.31
CA SER A 554 -5.06 -25.19 5.37
C SER A 554 -6.13 -24.28 4.76
N ARG A 555 -6.67 -24.65 3.60
CA ARG A 555 -7.78 -23.89 2.98
C ARG A 555 -9.01 -23.79 3.88
N SER A 556 -9.33 -24.82 4.63
CA SER A 556 -10.45 -24.81 5.58
C SER A 556 -10.24 -23.82 6.73
N GLU A 557 -9.00 -23.71 7.24
CA GLU A 557 -8.64 -22.74 8.28
C GLU A 557 -8.59 -21.31 7.74
N SER A 558 -8.43 -21.12 6.44
CA SER A 558 -8.43 -19.81 5.81
C SER A 558 -9.82 -19.24 5.54
N GLN A 559 -10.88 -20.06 5.66
CA GLN A 559 -12.27 -19.59 5.54
C GLN A 559 -12.65 -18.77 6.76
N ARG A 560 -12.60 -17.44 6.60
CA ARG A 560 -12.80 -16.47 7.69
C ARG A 560 -14.23 -15.95 7.81
N PHE A 561 -15.01 -16.04 6.72
CA PHE A 561 -16.37 -15.45 6.64
C PHE A 561 -17.45 -16.51 6.82
N THR A 562 -17.40 -17.24 7.94
CA THR A 562 -18.47 -18.17 8.31
C THR A 562 -19.63 -17.41 8.98
N LEU A 563 -20.87 -17.74 8.59
CA LEU A 563 -22.06 -17.15 9.17
C LEU A 563 -22.14 -17.46 10.66
N SER A 564 -22.17 -16.41 11.48
CA SER A 564 -22.44 -16.52 12.92
C SER A 564 -23.93 -16.70 13.20
N GLU A 565 -24.29 -16.95 14.46
CA GLU A 565 -25.72 -17.02 14.87
C GLU A 565 -26.38 -15.64 14.76
N ALA A 566 -25.64 -14.56 15.02
CA ALA A 566 -26.13 -13.20 14.82
C ALA A 566 -26.45 -12.95 13.33
N ASP A 567 -25.51 -13.32 12.42
CA ASP A 567 -25.70 -13.13 10.98
C ASP A 567 -26.91 -13.91 10.44
N LYS A 568 -27.12 -15.14 10.91
CA LYS A 568 -28.28 -15.96 10.53
C LYS A 568 -29.59 -15.30 10.94
N ALA A 569 -29.63 -14.75 12.16
CA ALA A 569 -30.80 -14.05 12.68
C ALA A 569 -31.10 -12.77 11.88
N ILE A 570 -30.07 -11.98 11.53
CA ILE A 570 -30.21 -10.76 10.73
C ILE A 570 -30.66 -11.07 9.31
N LYS A 571 -30.06 -12.07 8.65
CA LYS A 571 -30.41 -12.48 7.27
C LYS A 571 -31.84 -13.03 7.14
N ALA A 572 -32.51 -13.38 8.22
CA ALA A 572 -33.90 -13.76 8.22
C ALA A 572 -34.83 -12.56 7.98
N ASP A 573 -34.43 -11.35 8.38
CA ASP A 573 -35.14 -10.11 8.03
C ASP A 573 -34.76 -9.68 6.59
N LYS A 574 -35.78 -9.49 5.75
CA LYS A 574 -35.63 -9.08 4.35
C LYS A 574 -35.89 -7.59 4.12
N THR A 575 -36.24 -6.85 5.17
CA THR A 575 -36.41 -5.39 5.06
C THR A 575 -35.05 -4.71 4.94
N PRO A 576 -34.92 -3.59 4.24
CA PRO A 576 -33.69 -2.84 4.18
C PRO A 576 -33.24 -2.40 5.58
N HIS A 577 -31.97 -2.61 5.87
CA HIS A 577 -31.37 -2.22 7.17
C HIS A 577 -29.85 -2.21 7.09
N ARG A 578 -29.21 -1.48 8.00
CA ARG A 578 -27.77 -1.55 8.22
C ARG A 578 -27.41 -2.15 9.57
N VAL A 579 -26.17 -2.66 9.64
CA VAL A 579 -25.65 -3.42 10.76
C VAL A 579 -24.37 -2.77 11.29
N MET A 580 -24.17 -2.85 12.62
CA MET A 580 -22.93 -2.39 13.26
C MET A 580 -22.39 -3.46 14.22
N ALA A 581 -21.09 -3.70 14.20
CA ALA A 581 -20.40 -4.52 15.19
C ALA A 581 -20.10 -3.72 16.46
N LEU A 582 -20.42 -4.28 17.64
CA LEU A 582 -20.07 -3.68 18.94
C LEU A 582 -18.94 -4.45 19.64
N TYR A 583 -18.67 -5.71 19.24
CA TYR A 583 -17.63 -6.56 19.82
C TYR A 583 -16.21 -6.23 19.32
N THR A 584 -16.08 -5.38 18.32
CA THR A 584 -14.82 -4.93 17.75
C THR A 584 -14.95 -3.48 17.28
N ASN A 585 -13.83 -2.86 16.85
CA ASN A 585 -13.90 -1.53 16.24
C ASN A 585 -14.58 -1.61 14.87
N PRO A 586 -15.83 -1.14 14.70
CA PRO A 586 -16.59 -1.28 13.47
C PRO A 586 -15.96 -0.52 12.28
N PHE A 587 -15.18 0.52 12.55
CA PHE A 587 -14.57 1.36 11.51
C PHE A 587 -13.23 0.82 11.00
N ASN A 588 -12.83 -0.39 11.44
CA ASN A 588 -11.57 -1.04 11.07
C ASN A 588 -11.72 -2.57 10.91
N GLU A 589 -12.87 -3.04 10.41
CA GLU A 589 -13.17 -4.46 10.20
C GLU A 589 -13.98 -4.66 8.91
N VAL A 590 -14.09 -5.91 8.41
CA VAL A 590 -14.78 -6.25 7.16
C VAL A 590 -15.75 -7.42 7.28
N TYR A 591 -15.84 -8.04 8.44
CA TYR A 591 -16.71 -9.22 8.65
C TYR A 591 -18.18 -8.85 8.53
N THR A 592 -18.57 -7.69 9.09
CA THR A 592 -19.93 -7.15 8.95
C THR A 592 -20.21 -6.81 7.48
N SER A 593 -19.29 -6.14 6.79
CA SER A 593 -19.42 -5.75 5.38
C SER A 593 -19.52 -6.95 4.43
N TYR A 594 -18.95 -8.09 4.79
CA TYR A 594 -19.05 -9.30 3.99
C TYR A 594 -20.48 -9.87 3.97
N HIS A 595 -21.21 -9.76 5.08
CA HIS A 595 -22.50 -10.37 5.25
C HIS A 595 -23.69 -9.42 5.13
N HIS A 596 -23.48 -8.14 5.42
CA HIS A 596 -24.52 -7.11 5.60
C HIS A 596 -24.07 -5.74 5.06
N HIS A 597 -25.02 -4.85 4.84
CA HIS A 597 -24.75 -3.42 4.66
C HIS A 597 -24.29 -2.85 6.01
N SER A 598 -23.06 -2.39 6.10
CA SER A 598 -22.41 -2.00 7.35
C SER A 598 -22.32 -0.48 7.50
N ILE A 599 -22.56 -0.01 8.73
CA ILE A 599 -22.21 1.37 9.14
C ILE A 599 -20.69 1.54 9.18
N GLY A 600 -19.96 0.48 9.48
CA GLY A 600 -18.51 0.45 9.55
C GLY A 600 -17.86 -0.05 8.26
N GLY A 601 -16.63 -0.53 8.40
CA GLY A 601 -15.84 -1.08 7.30
C GLY A 601 -14.35 -0.79 7.43
N TYR A 602 -13.58 -1.26 6.46
CA TYR A 602 -12.14 -1.01 6.36
C TYR A 602 -11.79 -0.42 5.00
N HIS A 603 -11.31 0.83 4.96
CA HIS A 603 -10.79 1.45 3.75
C HIS A 603 -9.77 2.55 4.06
N GLY A 604 -8.67 2.59 3.30
CA GLY A 604 -7.58 3.56 3.48
C GLY A 604 -7.83 4.96 2.91
N ALA A 605 -9.00 5.20 2.31
CA ALA A 605 -9.44 6.48 1.77
C ALA A 605 -10.97 6.58 1.90
N LYS A 606 -11.47 6.68 3.14
CA LYS A 606 -12.90 6.90 3.41
C LYS A 606 -13.35 8.24 2.87
N LEU A 607 -14.64 8.40 2.57
CA LEU A 607 -15.21 9.71 2.27
C LEU A 607 -14.94 10.66 3.45
N ARG A 608 -14.51 11.89 3.16
CA ARG A 608 -14.13 12.89 4.19
C ARG A 608 -15.27 13.13 5.14
N ARG A 609 -16.45 13.46 4.65
CA ARG A 609 -17.62 13.73 5.48
C ARG A 609 -18.06 12.53 6.32
N TYR A 610 -17.88 11.32 5.81
CA TYR A 610 -18.17 10.12 6.61
C TYR A 610 -17.15 9.93 7.74
N GLN A 611 -15.87 10.24 7.48
CA GLN A 611 -14.86 10.22 8.56
C GLN A 611 -15.14 11.29 9.61
N ASP A 612 -15.52 12.50 9.18
CA ASP A 612 -15.90 13.59 10.11
C ASP A 612 -17.12 13.19 10.95
N LEU A 613 -18.10 12.52 10.34
CA LEU A 613 -19.27 11.96 11.07
C LEU A 613 -18.84 10.84 12.03
N ILE A 614 -17.88 9.99 11.64
CA ILE A 614 -17.31 8.99 12.56
C ILE A 614 -16.72 9.68 13.79
N ASP A 615 -15.86 10.67 13.58
CA ASP A 615 -15.10 11.31 14.65
C ASP A 615 -16.01 12.13 15.60
N ALA A 616 -16.98 12.85 15.05
CA ALA A 616 -17.85 13.73 15.82
C ALA A 616 -19.04 13.02 16.48
N ASN A 617 -19.61 11.99 15.85
CA ASN A 617 -20.87 11.39 16.23
C ASN A 617 -20.79 9.87 16.42
N LEU A 618 -20.48 9.10 15.37
CA LEU A 618 -20.61 7.63 15.38
C LEU A 618 -19.69 6.95 16.39
N ALA A 619 -18.44 7.42 16.55
CA ALA A 619 -17.50 6.81 17.49
C ALA A 619 -17.91 7.09 18.96
N PRO A 620 -18.30 8.32 19.34
CA PRO A 620 -18.93 8.57 20.66
C PRO A 620 -20.19 7.75 20.91
N GLU A 621 -21.11 7.64 19.96
CA GLU A 621 -22.32 6.85 20.06
C GLU A 621 -22.00 5.35 20.26
N TRP A 622 -21.08 4.81 19.48
CA TRP A 622 -20.57 3.45 19.64
C TRP A 622 -19.93 3.21 21.01
N GLN A 623 -19.09 4.13 21.50
CA GLN A 623 -18.47 4.04 22.82
C GLN A 623 -19.52 4.06 23.95
N GLY A 624 -20.56 4.88 23.81
CA GLY A 624 -21.70 4.94 24.74
C GLY A 624 -22.42 3.59 24.84
N LEU A 625 -22.72 2.96 23.67
CA LEU A 625 -23.35 1.65 23.57
C LEU A 625 -22.47 0.54 24.18
N VAL A 626 -21.17 0.52 23.85
CA VAL A 626 -20.23 -0.48 24.41
C VAL A 626 -20.12 -0.32 25.92
N SER A 627 -20.09 0.91 26.43
CA SER A 627 -20.04 1.19 27.88
C SER A 627 -21.30 0.73 28.61
N ALA A 628 -22.49 0.90 28.01
CA ALA A 628 -23.76 0.40 28.54
C ALA A 628 -23.79 -1.14 28.54
N LEU A 629 -23.32 -1.77 27.48
CA LEU A 629 -23.19 -3.24 27.37
C LEU A 629 -22.29 -3.83 28.46
N GLN A 630 -21.12 -3.21 28.71
CA GLN A 630 -20.19 -3.67 29.74
C GLN A 630 -20.82 -3.64 31.17
N ARG A 631 -21.75 -2.71 31.41
CA ARG A 631 -22.51 -2.64 32.68
C ARG A 631 -23.66 -3.61 32.72
N GLN A 632 -24.00 -4.30 31.62
CA GLN A 632 -25.15 -5.20 31.49
C GLN A 632 -26.51 -4.55 31.85
N ASP A 633 -26.61 -3.24 31.59
CA ASP A 633 -27.80 -2.45 31.91
C ASP A 633 -28.65 -2.28 30.63
N TYR A 634 -29.71 -3.06 30.52
CA TYR A 634 -30.58 -3.04 29.34
C TYR A 634 -31.31 -1.69 29.15
N ALA A 635 -31.65 -0.99 30.25
CA ALA A 635 -32.28 0.31 30.18
C ALA A 635 -31.29 1.37 29.67
N ALA A 636 -30.03 1.30 30.09
CA ALA A 636 -28.98 2.16 29.60
C ALA A 636 -28.65 1.87 28.11
N ILE A 637 -28.73 0.62 27.69
CA ILE A 637 -28.51 0.25 26.26
C ILE A 637 -29.63 0.85 25.40
N ASP A 638 -30.90 0.73 25.81
CA ASP A 638 -32.04 1.30 25.10
C ASP A 638 -31.98 2.83 25.05
N ALA A 639 -31.63 3.48 26.17
CA ALA A 639 -31.41 4.91 26.23
C ALA A 639 -30.26 5.37 25.33
N ALA A 640 -29.17 4.61 25.28
CA ALA A 640 -28.04 4.91 24.38
C ALA A 640 -28.45 4.78 22.90
N MET A 641 -29.25 3.77 22.52
CA MET A 641 -29.80 3.66 21.15
C MET A 641 -30.69 4.86 20.80
N ALA A 642 -31.56 5.30 21.74
CA ALA A 642 -32.40 6.46 21.52
C ALA A 642 -31.58 7.75 21.35
N ALA A 643 -30.48 7.86 22.09
CA ALA A 643 -29.55 9.01 22.06
C ALA A 643 -28.46 8.92 20.98
N SER A 644 -28.63 8.08 19.97
CA SER A 644 -27.67 7.87 18.86
C SER A 644 -28.25 8.36 17.52
N PRO A 645 -28.42 9.69 17.31
CA PRO A 645 -29.08 10.23 16.11
C PRO A 645 -28.36 9.88 14.82
N ALA A 646 -27.00 9.85 14.83
CA ALA A 646 -26.24 9.51 13.63
C ALA A 646 -26.39 8.02 13.22
N LEU A 647 -26.38 7.10 14.18
CA LEU A 647 -26.68 5.68 13.92
C LEU A 647 -28.13 5.50 13.46
N ASN A 648 -29.07 6.25 14.06
CA ASN A 648 -30.49 6.13 13.76
C ASN A 648 -30.79 6.62 12.32
N MET A 649 -30.29 7.79 11.91
CA MET A 649 -30.49 8.33 10.56
C MET A 649 -29.85 7.45 9.46
N LEU A 650 -28.78 6.73 9.81
CA LEU A 650 -28.13 5.77 8.89
C LEU A 650 -28.85 4.40 8.84
N GLY A 651 -30.01 4.25 9.48
CA GLY A 651 -30.79 3.01 9.45
C GLY A 651 -30.10 1.82 10.15
N CYS A 652 -29.28 2.07 11.19
CA CYS A 652 -28.60 1.04 11.97
C CYS A 652 -29.60 0.27 12.84
N ARG A 653 -30.21 -0.76 12.26
CA ARG A 653 -31.27 -1.55 12.92
C ARG A 653 -30.71 -2.69 13.79
N TYR A 654 -29.61 -3.30 13.38
CA TYR A 654 -29.03 -4.43 14.08
C TYR A 654 -27.62 -4.11 14.59
N MET A 655 -27.35 -4.52 15.85
CA MET A 655 -26.04 -4.36 16.48
C MET A 655 -25.54 -5.70 16.99
N ILE A 656 -24.40 -6.16 16.48
CA ILE A 656 -23.80 -7.45 16.86
C ILE A 656 -22.84 -7.18 18.02
N TYR A 657 -23.24 -7.57 19.23
CA TYR A 657 -22.40 -7.46 20.42
C TYR A 657 -21.66 -8.76 20.73
N ASN A 658 -22.18 -9.89 20.28
CA ASN A 658 -21.56 -11.21 20.35
C ASN A 658 -21.99 -12.00 19.12
N PRO A 659 -21.08 -12.48 18.26
CA PRO A 659 -21.43 -13.25 17.07
C PRO A 659 -22.19 -14.55 17.35
N GLN A 660 -22.06 -15.14 18.55
CA GLN A 660 -22.72 -16.40 18.94
C GLN A 660 -24.12 -16.19 19.56
N GLN A 661 -24.61 -14.96 19.62
CA GLN A 661 -25.88 -14.61 20.22
C GLN A 661 -26.73 -13.81 19.23
N ARG A 662 -28.04 -13.72 19.49
CA ARG A 662 -28.93 -12.87 18.69
C ARG A 662 -28.48 -11.40 18.80
N PRO A 663 -28.55 -10.63 17.69
CA PRO A 663 -28.17 -9.23 17.71
C PRO A 663 -29.13 -8.39 18.55
N LEU A 664 -28.67 -7.25 19.03
CA LEU A 664 -29.56 -6.22 19.55
C LEU A 664 -30.35 -5.59 18.41
N VAL A 665 -31.62 -5.27 18.66
CA VAL A 665 -32.50 -4.61 17.70
C VAL A 665 -32.67 -3.14 18.13
N ASN A 666 -32.24 -2.22 17.29
CA ASN A 666 -32.46 -0.79 17.51
C ASN A 666 -33.82 -0.37 16.93
N ARG A 667 -34.78 -0.15 17.79
CA ARG A 667 -36.15 0.29 17.43
C ARG A 667 -36.20 1.76 17.00
N TYR A 668 -35.17 2.53 17.25
CA TYR A 668 -35.06 3.95 16.90
C TYR A 668 -34.48 4.20 15.52
N ALA A 669 -33.94 3.17 14.84
CA ALA A 669 -33.43 3.26 13.47
C ALA A 669 -34.50 3.85 12.54
N PHE A 670 -34.06 4.75 11.65
CA PHE A 670 -34.95 5.35 10.65
C PHE A 670 -35.11 4.36 9.47
N PRO A 671 -36.21 4.48 8.72
CA PRO A 671 -36.38 3.71 7.47
C PRO A 671 -35.36 4.18 6.41
N GLU A 672 -35.35 3.49 5.28
CA GLU A 672 -34.52 3.81 4.09
C GLU A 672 -34.80 5.18 3.49
N ALA A 673 -36.02 5.70 3.66
CA ALA A 673 -36.42 7.06 3.31
C ALA A 673 -37.56 7.53 4.20
N TRP A 674 -37.66 8.85 4.45
CA TRP A 674 -38.71 9.47 5.25
C TRP A 674 -38.98 10.90 4.81
N PHE A 675 -40.20 11.36 5.03
CA PHE A 675 -40.61 12.76 4.82
C PHE A 675 -40.30 13.61 6.06
N VAL A 676 -39.85 14.83 5.82
CA VAL A 676 -39.65 15.84 6.88
C VAL A 676 -40.61 17.00 6.73
N SER A 677 -40.94 17.63 7.86
CA SER A 677 -41.84 18.81 7.88
C SER A 677 -41.09 20.13 7.69
N ASN A 678 -39.80 20.17 7.93
CA ASN A 678 -39.00 21.38 7.87
C ASN A 678 -37.63 21.11 7.22
N VAL A 679 -37.14 22.11 6.50
CA VAL A 679 -35.74 22.22 6.10
C VAL A 679 -35.09 23.33 6.89
N ARG A 680 -34.05 23.03 7.62
CA ARG A 680 -33.22 24.00 8.33
C ARG A 680 -31.97 24.29 7.53
N SER A 681 -31.80 25.53 7.12
CA SER A 681 -30.59 26.01 6.47
C SER A 681 -29.47 26.24 7.48
N VAL A 682 -28.27 25.82 7.12
CA VAL A 682 -27.04 26.09 7.89
C VAL A 682 -25.98 26.71 6.98
N ALA A 683 -25.15 27.59 7.51
CA ALA A 683 -24.17 28.33 6.74
C ALA A 683 -22.87 27.53 6.48
N THR A 684 -22.54 26.60 7.37
CA THR A 684 -21.24 25.90 7.34
C THR A 684 -21.41 24.40 7.57
N PRO A 685 -20.46 23.58 7.06
CA PRO A 685 -20.40 22.17 7.37
C PRO A 685 -20.26 21.85 8.87
N ASP A 686 -19.55 22.71 9.63
CA ASP A 686 -19.41 22.58 11.09
C ASP A 686 -20.78 22.68 11.79
N GLU A 687 -21.61 23.65 11.36
CA GLU A 687 -22.97 23.79 11.87
C GLU A 687 -23.85 22.61 11.50
N ALA A 688 -23.73 22.08 10.25
CA ALA A 688 -24.49 20.90 9.81
C ALA A 688 -24.14 19.68 10.68
N LEU A 689 -22.87 19.45 10.92
CA LEU A 689 -22.38 18.32 11.71
C LEU A 689 -22.80 18.43 13.20
N ALA A 690 -22.78 19.63 13.76
CA ALA A 690 -23.22 19.89 15.14
C ALA A 690 -24.74 19.72 15.30
N ALA A 691 -25.53 20.13 14.30
CA ALA A 691 -26.99 20.08 14.32
C ALA A 691 -27.54 18.64 14.37
N ILE A 692 -26.78 17.62 13.90
CA ILE A 692 -27.15 16.20 14.01
C ILE A 692 -27.44 15.81 15.47
N LYS A 693 -26.76 16.42 16.46
CA LYS A 693 -26.92 16.11 17.90
C LYS A 693 -28.12 16.80 18.55
N THR A 694 -28.57 17.90 17.95
CA THR A 694 -29.52 18.79 18.59
C THR A 694 -30.91 18.79 17.96
N ASP A 695 -30.99 18.50 16.69
CA ASP A 695 -32.22 18.58 15.92
C ASP A 695 -32.93 17.21 15.86
N ASP A 696 -34.26 17.25 15.76
CA ASP A 696 -35.04 16.05 15.48
C ASP A 696 -35.01 15.71 13.98
N LEU A 697 -34.10 14.85 13.59
CA LEU A 697 -33.88 14.48 12.15
C LEU A 697 -35.06 13.71 11.55
N ARG A 698 -36.08 13.27 12.37
CA ARG A 698 -37.32 12.72 11.80
C ARG A 698 -38.21 13.78 11.21
N SER A 699 -38.11 15.00 11.69
CA SER A 699 -38.98 16.11 11.30
C SER A 699 -38.23 17.23 10.58
N VAL A 700 -36.93 17.30 10.70
CA VAL A 700 -36.08 18.37 10.14
C VAL A 700 -34.96 17.79 9.28
N ALA A 701 -34.81 18.26 8.04
CA ALA A 701 -33.63 18.03 7.24
C ALA A 701 -32.66 19.21 7.37
N ILE A 702 -31.42 18.95 7.71
CA ILE A 702 -30.36 19.96 7.82
C ILE A 702 -29.69 20.08 6.45
N VAL A 703 -29.83 21.25 5.78
CA VAL A 703 -29.31 21.44 4.42
C VAL A 703 -28.38 22.67 4.39
N GLU A 704 -27.20 22.50 3.78
CA GLU A 704 -26.25 23.59 3.59
C GLU A 704 -26.64 24.48 2.41
N ALA A 705 -26.53 25.81 2.60
CA ALA A 705 -26.75 26.82 1.58
C ALA A 705 -28.14 26.78 0.89
N ALA A 706 -29.13 26.24 1.57
CA ALA A 706 -30.53 26.33 1.16
C ALA A 706 -31.23 27.49 1.88
N ALA A 707 -32.49 27.76 1.58
CA ALA A 707 -33.35 28.59 2.39
C ALA A 707 -34.11 27.70 3.40
N ASP A 708 -34.44 28.25 4.56
CA ASP A 708 -35.38 27.59 5.48
C ASP A 708 -36.71 27.40 4.79
N GLU A 709 -37.28 26.22 4.90
CA GLU A 709 -38.54 25.87 4.25
C GLU A 709 -39.38 24.97 5.12
N ALA A 710 -40.68 25.16 5.12
CA ALA A 710 -41.61 24.34 5.84
C ALA A 710 -42.58 23.66 4.88
N PHE A 711 -42.83 22.39 5.10
CA PHE A 711 -43.74 21.55 4.35
C PHE A 711 -44.99 21.23 5.17
N THR A 712 -46.15 21.22 4.52
CA THR A 712 -47.36 20.79 5.19
C THR A 712 -47.35 19.30 5.42
N PRO A 713 -47.31 18.84 6.70
CA PRO A 713 -47.26 17.41 7.00
C PRO A 713 -48.50 16.69 6.42
N ASP A 714 -48.28 15.54 5.78
CA ASP A 714 -49.30 14.58 5.39
C ASP A 714 -49.09 13.28 6.18
N SER A 715 -50.02 13.03 7.15
CA SER A 715 -49.93 11.83 7.98
C SER A 715 -50.18 10.52 7.24
N THR A 716 -50.65 10.60 5.99
CA THR A 716 -50.87 9.45 5.10
C THR A 716 -49.77 9.24 4.10
N ALA A 717 -48.84 10.17 4.03
CA ALA A 717 -47.68 10.09 3.11
C ALA A 717 -46.84 8.85 3.40
N THR A 718 -46.47 8.17 2.32
CA THR A 718 -45.60 6.99 2.37
C THR A 718 -44.47 7.11 1.35
N ILE A 719 -43.30 6.64 1.72
CA ILE A 719 -42.18 6.44 0.81
C ILE A 719 -41.48 5.12 1.16
N ARG A 720 -41.21 4.29 0.17
CA ARG A 720 -40.58 3.00 0.40
C ARG A 720 -39.65 2.59 -0.75
N GLN A 721 -38.61 1.88 -0.47
CA GLN A 721 -37.75 1.26 -1.48
C GLN A 721 -38.45 0.04 -2.09
N THR A 722 -38.56 -0.02 -3.41
CA THR A 722 -39.19 -1.12 -4.15
C THR A 722 -38.21 -1.98 -4.91
N ALA A 723 -37.04 -1.43 -5.28
CA ALA A 723 -35.95 -2.21 -5.88
C ALA A 723 -34.59 -1.72 -5.41
N TYR A 724 -33.66 -2.66 -5.28
CA TYR A 724 -32.27 -2.43 -4.90
C TYR A 724 -31.31 -3.13 -5.85
N ALA A 725 -30.36 -2.38 -6.37
CA ALA A 725 -29.09 -2.86 -6.90
C ALA A 725 -27.99 -1.90 -6.37
N PRO A 726 -26.74 -2.33 -6.24
CA PRO A 726 -25.71 -1.49 -5.60
C PRO A 726 -25.56 -0.08 -6.21
N ASP A 727 -25.77 0.06 -7.52
CA ASP A 727 -25.67 1.34 -8.24
C ASP A 727 -27.00 1.84 -8.81
N ARG A 728 -28.13 1.25 -8.38
CA ARG A 728 -29.50 1.66 -8.81
C ARG A 728 -30.52 1.38 -7.72
N LEU A 729 -31.22 2.43 -7.30
CA LEU A 729 -32.24 2.37 -6.26
C LEU A 729 -33.57 2.86 -6.82
N THR A 730 -34.68 2.18 -6.51
CA THR A 730 -36.01 2.61 -6.88
C THR A 730 -36.90 2.75 -5.66
N TYR A 731 -37.64 3.85 -5.57
CA TYR A 731 -38.59 4.12 -4.50
C TYR A 731 -39.96 4.47 -5.10
N GLU A 732 -40.99 4.17 -4.35
CA GLU A 732 -42.36 4.67 -4.59
C GLU A 732 -42.74 5.62 -3.47
N SER A 733 -43.33 6.74 -3.84
CA SER A 733 -43.84 7.73 -2.88
C SER A 733 -45.28 8.08 -3.18
N VAL A 734 -46.06 8.37 -2.11
CA VAL A 734 -47.42 8.91 -2.17
C VAL A 734 -47.51 10.02 -1.15
N SER A 735 -47.92 11.21 -1.55
CA SER A 735 -48.16 12.35 -0.66
C SER A 735 -49.21 13.26 -1.23
N ALA A 736 -50.13 13.75 -0.41
CA ALA A 736 -51.15 14.70 -0.82
C ALA A 736 -50.57 16.11 -1.09
N ASN A 737 -49.44 16.43 -0.52
CA ASN A 737 -48.76 17.72 -0.58
C ASN A 737 -47.33 17.54 -1.14
N ASP A 738 -46.77 18.65 -1.68
CA ASP A 738 -45.33 18.70 -1.95
C ASP A 738 -44.57 18.43 -0.66
N ALA A 739 -43.53 17.62 -0.75
CA ALA A 739 -42.80 17.13 0.41
C ALA A 739 -41.28 17.10 0.19
N MET A 740 -40.53 17.20 1.27
CA MET A 740 -39.09 16.91 1.28
C MET A 740 -38.87 15.49 1.84
N ALA A 741 -38.22 14.64 1.04
CA ALA A 741 -37.82 13.32 1.50
C ALA A 741 -36.31 13.27 1.71
N VAL A 742 -35.89 12.68 2.84
CA VAL A 742 -34.51 12.32 3.14
C VAL A 742 -34.35 10.83 2.91
N PHE A 743 -33.25 10.43 2.29
CA PHE A 743 -32.90 9.04 2.00
C PHE A 743 -31.68 8.66 2.85
N SER A 744 -31.73 7.52 3.51
CA SER A 744 -30.62 6.99 4.30
C SER A 744 -29.48 6.49 3.39
N GLU A 745 -29.15 7.28 2.36
CA GLU A 745 -28.15 6.99 1.35
C GLU A 745 -27.05 8.06 1.33
N ILE A 746 -25.79 7.61 1.26
CA ILE A 746 -24.66 8.53 1.32
C ILE A 746 -24.61 9.43 0.09
N PHE A 747 -24.56 10.73 0.33
CA PHE A 747 -24.37 11.73 -0.72
C PHE A 747 -22.95 11.68 -1.26
N TYR A 748 -22.83 11.52 -2.58
CA TYR A 748 -21.58 11.64 -3.31
C TYR A 748 -21.83 12.50 -4.56
N PRO A 749 -21.08 13.62 -4.74
CA PRO A 749 -21.44 14.63 -5.74
C PRO A 749 -21.14 14.25 -7.18
N ALA A 750 -20.32 13.19 -7.40
CA ALA A 750 -19.86 12.83 -8.74
C ALA A 750 -20.47 11.49 -9.19
N GLY A 751 -21.59 11.55 -9.90
CA GLY A 751 -22.11 10.39 -10.61
C GLY A 751 -23.53 9.94 -10.26
N TRP A 752 -24.10 10.28 -9.10
CA TRP A 752 -25.49 10.00 -8.81
C TRP A 752 -26.44 10.94 -9.58
N VAL A 753 -27.40 10.35 -10.24
CA VAL A 753 -28.51 11.04 -10.94
C VAL A 753 -29.79 10.53 -10.31
N ALA A 754 -30.72 11.46 -9.99
CA ALA A 754 -32.06 11.13 -9.53
C ALA A 754 -33.08 11.51 -10.60
N THR A 755 -34.13 10.70 -10.74
CA THR A 755 -35.30 11.03 -11.54
C THR A 755 -36.59 10.80 -10.75
N ILE A 756 -37.60 11.62 -11.02
CA ILE A 756 -38.96 11.44 -10.53
C ILE A 756 -39.83 11.25 -11.79
N ASP A 757 -40.47 10.10 -11.94
CA ASP A 757 -41.23 9.68 -13.11
C ASP A 757 -40.44 9.84 -14.43
N GLY A 758 -39.12 9.61 -14.37
CA GLY A 758 -38.21 9.77 -15.51
C GLY A 758 -37.73 11.19 -15.78
N ALA A 759 -38.20 12.21 -15.07
CA ALA A 759 -37.70 13.58 -15.15
C ALA A 759 -36.55 13.78 -14.14
N GLU A 760 -35.44 14.39 -14.56
CA GLU A 760 -34.27 14.61 -13.70
C GLU A 760 -34.60 15.52 -12.51
N ALA A 761 -34.19 15.13 -11.31
CA ALA A 761 -34.42 15.85 -10.07
C ALA A 761 -33.10 16.18 -9.38
N THR A 762 -33.00 17.36 -8.76
CA THR A 762 -31.81 17.82 -8.09
C THR A 762 -31.64 17.12 -6.74
N ILE A 763 -30.54 16.38 -6.56
CA ILE A 763 -30.19 15.76 -5.26
C ILE A 763 -29.61 16.84 -4.37
N LEU A 764 -30.23 17.05 -3.21
CA LEU A 764 -29.72 17.90 -2.14
C LEU A 764 -28.90 17.04 -1.16
N ARG A 765 -27.88 17.67 -0.55
CA ARG A 765 -27.16 17.07 0.57
C ARG A 765 -27.86 17.47 1.86
N ALA A 766 -28.33 16.47 2.60
CA ALA A 766 -28.99 16.66 3.88
C ALA A 766 -28.23 15.93 5.00
N ASP A 767 -28.45 16.38 6.23
CA ASP A 767 -27.96 15.77 7.47
C ASP A 767 -26.46 15.43 7.37
N TYR A 768 -25.70 16.37 6.81
CA TYR A 768 -24.27 16.33 6.58
C TYR A 768 -23.79 15.31 5.51
N THR A 769 -24.40 14.10 5.44
CA THR A 769 -23.93 12.99 4.61
C THR A 769 -25.01 12.33 3.76
N LEU A 770 -26.27 12.65 3.94
CA LEU A 770 -27.39 11.97 3.30
C LEU A 770 -27.90 12.70 2.04
N ARG A 771 -28.79 12.03 1.28
CA ARG A 771 -29.46 12.59 0.10
C ARG A 771 -30.85 13.07 0.47
N ALA A 772 -31.31 14.16 -0.16
CA ALA A 772 -32.70 14.56 -0.08
C ALA A 772 -33.21 15.01 -1.45
N LEU A 773 -34.54 14.86 -1.67
CA LEU A 773 -35.25 15.30 -2.85
C LEU A 773 -36.53 16.03 -2.47
N ARG A 774 -36.87 17.05 -3.24
CA ARG A 774 -38.21 17.62 -3.25
C ARG A 774 -39.08 16.75 -4.17
N ILE A 775 -40.17 16.26 -3.63
CA ILE A 775 -41.11 15.36 -4.30
C ILE A 775 -42.43 16.11 -4.44
N PRO A 776 -42.98 16.24 -5.65
CA PRO A 776 -44.32 16.88 -5.87
C PRO A 776 -45.42 16.10 -5.15
N ALA A 777 -46.60 16.75 -5.01
CA ALA A 777 -47.80 16.08 -4.55
C ALA A 777 -48.25 15.02 -5.57
N GLY A 778 -48.62 13.84 -5.10
CA GLY A 778 -49.07 12.74 -5.96
C GLY A 778 -48.41 11.41 -5.61
N GLN A 779 -48.58 10.46 -6.56
CA GLN A 779 -47.87 9.17 -6.52
C GLN A 779 -46.74 9.24 -7.54
N HIS A 780 -45.52 8.94 -7.09
CA HIS A 780 -44.33 9.06 -7.93
C HIS A 780 -43.40 7.86 -7.77
N THR A 781 -42.72 7.54 -8.87
CA THR A 781 -41.58 6.62 -8.89
C THR A 781 -40.30 7.43 -8.92
N ILE A 782 -39.41 7.16 -7.94
CA ILE A 782 -38.14 7.85 -7.80
C ILE A 782 -37.04 6.83 -8.10
N GLU A 783 -36.13 7.18 -8.99
CA GLU A 783 -34.98 6.36 -9.33
C GLU A 783 -33.68 7.10 -9.08
N PHE A 784 -32.74 6.44 -8.42
CA PHE A 784 -31.34 6.88 -8.35
C PHE A 784 -30.48 5.93 -9.18
N SER A 785 -29.57 6.47 -10.00
CA SER A 785 -28.60 5.69 -10.76
C SER A 785 -27.21 6.32 -10.67
N PHE A 786 -26.19 5.46 -10.48
CA PHE A 786 -24.81 5.92 -10.37
C PHE A 786 -24.10 5.84 -11.73
N GLN A 787 -23.77 6.98 -12.32
CA GLN A 787 -23.24 7.11 -13.68
C GLN A 787 -22.02 8.06 -13.73
N PRO A 788 -20.89 7.72 -13.08
CA PRO A 788 -19.74 8.62 -13.01
C PRO A 788 -19.13 8.87 -14.38
N GLN A 789 -19.01 10.14 -14.77
CA GLN A 789 -18.44 10.55 -16.06
C GLN A 789 -16.97 10.17 -16.18
N SER A 790 -16.21 10.29 -15.09
CA SER A 790 -14.81 9.91 -15.02
C SER A 790 -14.59 8.43 -15.41
N PHE A 791 -15.53 7.54 -15.03
CA PHE A 791 -15.48 6.13 -15.43
C PHE A 791 -15.88 5.96 -16.91
N ARG A 792 -17.00 6.55 -17.34
CA ARG A 792 -17.53 6.36 -18.71
C ARG A 792 -16.54 6.90 -19.77
N VAL A 793 -16.12 8.15 -19.63
CA VAL A 793 -15.19 8.80 -20.57
C VAL A 793 -13.80 8.20 -20.46
N GLY A 794 -13.34 7.95 -19.23
CA GLY A 794 -12.06 7.28 -18.95
C GLY A 794 -11.96 5.94 -19.66
N ASN A 795 -13.04 5.14 -19.65
CA ASN A 795 -13.09 3.83 -20.29
C ASN A 795 -12.94 3.91 -21.83
N ILE A 796 -13.59 4.91 -22.46
CA ILE A 796 -13.44 5.16 -23.90
C ILE A 796 -11.98 5.50 -24.25
N ILE A 797 -11.35 6.38 -23.46
CA ILE A 797 -9.94 6.75 -23.65
C ILE A 797 -9.03 5.54 -23.45
N SER A 798 -9.28 4.75 -22.41
CA SER A 798 -8.49 3.55 -22.09
C SER A 798 -8.53 2.51 -23.23
N VAL A 799 -9.70 2.26 -23.83
CA VAL A 799 -9.85 1.35 -24.98
C VAL A 799 -9.08 1.87 -26.20
N ALA A 800 -9.31 3.14 -26.57
CA ALA A 800 -8.64 3.74 -27.73
C ALA A 800 -7.11 3.73 -27.56
N ALA A 801 -6.63 4.10 -26.39
CA ALA A 801 -5.21 4.08 -26.06
C ALA A 801 -4.63 2.65 -26.08
N SER A 802 -5.37 1.66 -25.59
CA SER A 802 -4.96 0.25 -25.60
C SER A 802 -4.73 -0.28 -27.00
N VAL A 803 -5.60 0.07 -27.93
CA VAL A 803 -5.43 -0.28 -29.35
C VAL A 803 -4.16 0.37 -29.92
N LEU A 804 -3.96 1.68 -29.66
CA LEU A 804 -2.76 2.39 -30.11
C LEU A 804 -1.47 1.80 -29.51
N VAL A 805 -1.46 1.42 -28.26
CA VAL A 805 -0.32 0.78 -27.59
C VAL A 805 0.04 -0.53 -28.28
N VAL A 806 -0.94 -1.38 -28.60
CA VAL A 806 -0.68 -2.64 -29.33
C VAL A 806 -0.04 -2.36 -30.68
N LEU A 807 -0.55 -1.39 -31.45
CA LEU A 807 0.01 -1.00 -32.74
C LEU A 807 1.45 -0.47 -32.58
N LEU A 808 1.73 0.35 -31.57
CA LEU A 808 3.06 0.89 -31.28
C LEU A 808 4.05 -0.22 -30.89
N ILE A 809 3.63 -1.21 -30.09
CA ILE A 809 4.47 -2.36 -29.75
C ILE A 809 4.84 -3.14 -31.02
N ILE A 810 3.86 -3.45 -31.87
CA ILE A 810 4.10 -4.18 -33.13
C ILE A 810 5.04 -3.38 -34.03
N ALA A 811 4.75 -2.09 -34.27
CA ALA A 811 5.59 -1.23 -35.11
C ALA A 811 7.02 -1.13 -34.58
N GLY A 812 7.17 -0.94 -33.27
CA GLY A 812 8.48 -0.79 -32.66
C GLY A 812 9.29 -2.09 -32.65
N VAL A 813 8.66 -3.25 -32.47
CA VAL A 813 9.34 -4.56 -32.64
C VAL A 813 9.83 -4.73 -34.08
N VAL A 814 9.00 -4.41 -35.08
CA VAL A 814 9.36 -4.49 -36.49
C VAL A 814 10.55 -3.57 -36.82
N LEU A 815 10.49 -2.31 -36.34
CA LEU A 815 11.57 -1.34 -36.55
C LEU A 815 12.87 -1.79 -35.86
N SER A 816 12.80 -2.29 -34.64
CA SER A 816 14.00 -2.77 -33.92
C SER A 816 14.63 -4.01 -34.54
N LEU A 817 13.86 -4.83 -35.23
CA LEU A 817 14.39 -5.97 -35.99
C LEU A 817 15.10 -5.51 -37.27
N ARG A 818 14.58 -4.47 -37.94
CA ARG A 818 15.20 -3.89 -39.15
C ARG A 818 16.51 -3.16 -38.84
N GLU A 819 16.62 -2.43 -37.72
CA GLU A 819 17.88 -1.78 -37.30
C GLU A 819 19.01 -2.79 -36.98
N ARG A 820 18.70 -4.07 -36.77
CA ARG A 820 19.68 -5.15 -36.49
C ARG A 820 20.21 -5.87 -37.73
N GLU A 821 19.73 -5.58 -38.93
CA GLU A 821 20.37 -6.05 -40.16
C GLU A 821 21.61 -5.18 -40.43
N PRO A 822 22.83 -5.72 -40.33
CA PRO A 822 24.02 -4.96 -40.72
C PRO A 822 23.85 -4.62 -42.19
N GLN A 823 24.03 -3.36 -42.59
CA GLN A 823 24.39 -3.01 -43.94
C GLN A 823 25.67 -3.80 -44.24
N VAL A 824 25.49 -4.94 -44.90
CA VAL A 824 26.62 -5.60 -45.57
C VAL A 824 27.11 -4.57 -46.59
N ALA A 825 28.21 -3.90 -46.24
CA ALA A 825 28.88 -2.98 -47.13
C ALA A 825 29.16 -3.71 -48.44
N LYS A 826 28.51 -3.27 -49.49
CA LYS A 826 28.96 -3.54 -50.84
C LYS A 826 30.24 -2.72 -51.03
N ASN A 827 31.36 -3.33 -50.86
CA ASN A 827 32.62 -2.99 -51.55
C ASN A 827 33.25 -4.26 -52.08
#